data_5142e9fafd6f6e2c048047f3b472c59f
#
_entry.id   5142e9fafd6f6e2c048047f3b472c59f
#
_cell.length_a   1.000
_cell.length_b   1.000
_cell.length_c   1.000
_cell.angle_alpha   90.00
_cell.angle_beta   90.00
_cell.angle_gamma   90.00
#
_symmetry.space_group_name_H-M   'P 1'
#
loop_
_entity.id
_entity.type
_entity.pdbx_description
1 polymer ?
#
loop_
_entity_poly.entity_id
_entity_poly.type
_entity_poly.pdbx_seq_one_letter_code
_entity_poly.pdbx_strand_id
1 'polypeptide(L)'
;MKRTKMDNNQMQGGGPGRPQGPGGQKQPDNGRNKNNGKKQGGGKSILVFLVITLIVMLATNIVTSMVKDTTEREISYNQFINMVDRGEVESVEIGSNRIDINLKNQPIPGVKITCYTGIMNDPTLTDRLLKAGVQCTKTVPDNSSYLILNIVANVLPLVMIGFIFYFFMRRMGSGGGVMGVGKSKAKVYGEKETGVTFQDVAGQDEAKESLQEVVGFLEDPQKYVKIGAKLPKGALLVGPPGTGKTLLAKAVAGEAHVPFFSISGSDFVEMFVGVGASRVRDLFEEAKKSAPCIIFIDEIDAIGKSRDSRYGGGNDEREQTLNQLLAEMDGFDSSKGVLILAATNRPEVLDSALLRPGRFDRRVIVDRPDLKGREDILRVHAKNVNLDETVNFKEIALATAGAVGSDLANMVNEAAILAVKAGRSAVSQADLSEAVELVEMGKEKKNKILSKKEREIVSYHEVGHALVSALQKDAEPVQKITIVPRTSGALGYVMNIPEEEKCLYTKEELWARLVEFTGGRAAEEIVFGSVTTGASNDIEKATSIARSMITRYGMSEKFGLTGLERAANQYLDNQTVLDCSEVTQAEVDKEITAMLKKAYKEAKDMLTANRSILDHIAAFLIEKETITGKEFMEILRKVQAEEAQKNSEIQTEENSTKVNLSKENTADTATE
;
A
#
# COMPACT_ATOMS: atom_id res chain seq x y z
N MET A 1 4.08 42.80 12.14
CA MET A 1 3.88 43.54 13.40
C MET A 1 3.63 42.55 14.53
N LYS A 2 4.47 42.59 15.52
CA LYS A 2 4.44 41.99 16.87
C LYS A 2 4.38 40.47 17.07
N ARG A 3 5.55 39.98 17.43
CA ARG A 3 5.89 38.80 18.27
C ARG A 3 5.24 38.90 19.65
N THR A 4 4.92 37.77 20.27
CA THR A 4 5.13 37.61 21.73
C THR A 4 5.53 36.15 22.01
N LYS A 5 6.68 36.02 22.69
CA LYS A 5 7.21 34.86 23.42
C LYS A 5 6.57 34.80 24.81
N MET A 6 6.59 33.63 25.41
CA MET A 6 6.82 33.34 26.84
C MET A 6 6.46 31.90 27.11
N ASP A 7 7.12 31.07 27.74
CA ASP A 7 8.24 30.85 28.60
C ASP A 7 7.90 29.62 29.48
N ASN A 8 8.94 28.84 29.75
CA ASN A 8 9.04 27.68 30.65
C ASN A 8 8.40 27.90 32.04
N ASN A 9 7.90 26.81 32.64
CA ASN A 9 8.33 26.49 34.00
C ASN A 9 8.23 25.00 34.36
N GLN A 10 9.29 24.53 34.97
CA GLN A 10 9.49 23.27 35.67
C GLN A 10 8.59 23.18 36.92
N MET A 11 8.19 21.98 37.31
CA MET A 11 8.30 21.58 38.72
C MET A 11 8.35 20.07 38.90
N GLN A 12 9.29 19.70 39.73
CA GLN A 12 9.64 18.41 40.31
C GLN A 12 8.57 17.87 41.28
N GLY A 13 8.62 16.56 41.51
CA GLY A 13 8.33 16.07 42.85
C GLY A 13 7.61 14.73 42.96
N GLY A 14 8.29 13.69 43.43
CA GLY A 14 7.83 12.81 44.47
C GLY A 14 7.37 11.39 44.09
N GLY A 15 8.25 10.37 44.26
CA GLY A 15 7.78 9.01 44.57
C GLY A 15 7.39 8.92 46.05
N PRO A 16 6.85 7.84 46.55
CA PRO A 16 7.62 6.61 46.86
C PRO A 16 6.83 5.26 46.85
N GLY A 17 7.58 4.15 46.98
CA GLY A 17 7.13 3.01 47.79
C GLY A 17 6.99 1.65 47.09
N ARG A 18 8.02 0.81 47.16
CA ARG A 18 7.94 -0.66 47.11
C ARG A 18 7.35 -1.24 48.41
N PRO A 19 6.83 -2.44 48.40
CA PRO A 19 7.41 -3.46 49.25
C PRO A 19 7.73 -4.80 48.59
N GLN A 20 8.65 -5.50 49.31
CA GLN A 20 9.35 -6.74 49.03
C GLN A 20 8.54 -8.02 49.30
N GLY A 21 8.92 -9.07 48.66
CA GLY A 21 9.01 -10.50 48.61
C GLY A 21 8.34 -11.36 49.72
N PRO A 22 8.53 -12.67 49.76
CA PRO A 22 9.75 -13.48 49.54
C PRO A 22 9.60 -14.91 48.97
N GLY A 23 10.75 -15.53 48.71
CA GLY A 23 11.03 -16.99 48.76
C GLY A 23 10.91 -17.69 47.42
N GLY A 24 11.81 -18.39 46.82
CA GLY A 24 13.00 -19.13 47.23
C GLY A 24 12.91 -20.56 46.66
N GLN A 25 13.81 -20.92 45.76
CA GLN A 25 14.60 -22.16 45.75
C GLN A 25 15.30 -22.50 44.43
N LYS A 26 16.64 -22.44 44.50
CA LYS A 26 17.69 -23.36 44.02
C LYS A 26 17.64 -24.05 42.65
N GLN A 27 18.77 -23.79 41.97
CA GLN A 27 19.45 -24.41 40.84
C GLN A 27 19.59 -25.94 40.86
N PRO A 28 19.97 -26.59 39.73
CA PRO A 28 21.41 -26.68 39.43
C PRO A 28 21.83 -26.42 37.98
N ASP A 29 23.05 -26.03 37.93
CA ASP A 29 24.08 -25.79 36.95
C ASP A 29 24.28 -26.93 35.96
N ASN A 30 24.48 -26.65 34.68
CA ASN A 30 25.61 -27.17 33.88
C ASN A 30 25.61 -26.64 32.40
N GLY A 31 26.79 -26.23 31.99
CA GLY A 31 27.17 -26.36 30.59
C GLY A 31 27.54 -25.07 29.83
N ARG A 32 28.78 -24.67 30.04
CA ARG A 32 29.63 -23.90 29.10
C ARG A 32 29.10 -23.87 27.65
N ASN A 33 28.90 -22.71 27.09
CA ASN A 33 29.51 -22.41 25.80
C ASN A 33 29.87 -20.94 25.65
N LYS A 34 31.09 -20.74 25.11
CA LYS A 34 31.81 -19.49 24.95
C LYS A 34 31.29 -18.67 23.77
N ASN A 35 31.37 -17.37 23.94
CA ASN A 35 31.75 -16.36 22.96
C ASN A 35 30.99 -16.33 21.62
N ASN A 36 30.17 -15.31 21.46
CA ASN A 36 30.22 -14.56 20.19
C ASN A 36 30.11 -13.06 20.45
N GLY A 37 31.30 -12.45 20.51
CA GLY A 37 31.46 -10.99 20.53
C GLY A 37 30.98 -10.41 19.21
N LYS A 38 30.10 -9.44 19.31
CA LYS A 38 29.71 -8.55 18.24
C LYS A 38 30.93 -7.87 17.64
N LYS A 39 31.37 -8.27 16.43
CA LYS A 39 32.21 -7.48 15.56
C LYS A 39 31.32 -6.53 14.72
N GLN A 40 30.99 -5.42 15.30
CA GLN A 40 30.50 -4.24 14.57
C GLN A 40 31.59 -3.19 14.64
N GLY A 41 32.22 -2.79 13.54
CA GLY A 41 33.06 -1.62 13.53
C GLY A 41 34.26 -1.55 12.59
N GLY A 42 34.29 -2.25 11.43
CA GLY A 42 35.40 -2.10 10.48
C GLY A 42 35.33 -0.84 9.61
N GLY A 43 34.16 -0.39 9.23
CA GLY A 43 34.00 0.75 8.30
C GLY A 43 34.08 2.13 8.99
N LYS A 44 33.60 2.24 10.21
CA LYS A 44 33.66 3.51 10.98
C LYS A 44 35.08 3.89 11.38
N SER A 45 35.96 2.91 11.70
CA SER A 45 37.35 3.17 12.07
C SER A 45 38.19 3.71 10.92
N ILE A 46 37.95 3.29 9.68
CA ILE A 46 38.70 3.76 8.50
C ILE A 46 38.30 5.20 8.15
N LEU A 47 37.01 5.49 8.21
CA LEU A 47 36.50 6.86 7.98
C LEU A 47 37.00 7.84 9.05
N VAL A 48 37.02 7.43 10.30
CA VAL A 48 37.58 8.21 11.42
C VAL A 48 39.09 8.42 11.23
N PHE A 49 39.85 7.42 10.78
CA PHE A 49 41.28 7.56 10.53
C PHE A 49 41.57 8.49 9.36
N LEU A 50 40.82 8.43 8.26
CA LEU A 50 40.93 9.34 7.12
C LEU A 50 40.59 10.79 7.51
N VAL A 51 39.58 10.98 8.35
CA VAL A 51 39.20 12.31 8.86
C VAL A 51 40.29 12.85 9.78
N ILE A 52 40.88 12.03 10.66
CA ILE A 52 41.98 12.43 11.55
C ILE A 52 43.21 12.81 10.75
N THR A 53 43.64 12.02 9.74
CA THR A 53 44.77 12.36 8.87
C THR A 53 44.54 13.64 8.07
N LEU A 54 43.34 13.86 7.58
CA LEU A 54 42.98 15.11 6.89
C LEU A 54 43.06 16.31 7.84
N ILE A 55 42.55 16.17 9.06
CA ILE A 55 42.61 17.20 10.10
C ILE A 55 44.04 17.51 10.48
N VAL A 56 44.90 16.52 10.69
CA VAL A 56 46.34 16.70 10.97
C VAL A 56 47.04 17.41 9.82
N MET A 57 46.75 17.05 8.57
CA MET A 57 47.33 17.69 7.40
C MET A 57 46.87 19.14 7.25
N LEU A 58 45.62 19.43 7.55
CA LEU A 58 45.09 20.80 7.55
C LEU A 58 45.67 21.63 8.72
N ALA A 59 45.81 21.04 9.91
CA ALA A 59 46.37 21.68 11.06
C ALA A 59 47.89 22.01 10.88
N THR A 60 48.64 21.11 10.27
CA THR A 60 50.08 21.37 9.93
C THR A 60 50.22 22.50 8.91
N ASN A 61 49.36 22.54 7.90
CA ASN A 61 49.36 23.64 6.91
C ASN A 61 48.99 25.00 7.55
N ILE A 62 47.99 25.02 8.44
CA ILE A 62 47.62 26.24 9.16
C ILE A 62 48.74 26.71 10.10
N VAL A 63 49.37 25.80 10.84
CA VAL A 63 50.45 26.15 11.75
C VAL A 63 51.67 26.68 10.98
N THR A 64 52.04 26.06 9.87
CA THR A 64 53.17 26.53 9.02
C THR A 64 52.85 27.90 8.39
N SER A 65 51.62 28.17 7.98
CA SER A 65 51.21 29.49 7.50
C SER A 65 51.25 30.56 8.60
N MET A 66 50.72 30.24 9.80
CA MET A 66 50.73 31.18 10.95
C MET A 66 52.17 31.52 11.42
N VAL A 67 53.09 30.59 11.37
CA VAL A 67 54.47 30.83 11.76
C VAL A 67 55.17 31.76 10.73
N LYS A 68 54.90 31.59 9.44
CA LYS A 68 55.44 32.50 8.41
C LYS A 68 54.94 33.93 8.56
N ASP A 69 53.63 34.12 8.78
CA ASP A 69 53.02 35.46 8.93
C ASP A 69 53.53 36.22 10.16
N THR A 70 54.07 35.52 11.17
CA THR A 70 54.52 36.14 12.43
C THR A 70 56.01 36.52 12.36
N THR A 71 56.82 35.90 11.49
CA THR A 71 58.28 36.08 11.46
C THR A 71 58.78 36.88 10.24
N GLU A 72 57.97 37.07 9.21
CA GLU A 72 58.29 37.81 8.00
C GLU A 72 57.36 39.01 7.83
N ARG A 73 57.90 40.23 7.59
CA ARG A 73 57.13 41.46 7.37
C ARG A 73 57.50 42.12 6.09
N GLU A 74 56.53 42.32 5.22
CA GLU A 74 56.73 43.05 3.98
C GLU A 74 56.83 44.54 4.24
N ILE A 75 57.84 45.20 3.67
CA ILE A 75 58.02 46.68 3.70
C ILE A 75 58.23 47.22 2.30
N SER A 76 57.82 48.45 2.06
CA SER A 76 58.05 49.09 0.78
C SER A 76 59.53 49.37 0.53
N TYR A 77 59.96 49.36 -0.72
CA TYR A 77 61.35 49.65 -1.09
C TYR A 77 61.83 51.01 -0.56
N ASN A 78 60.98 52.04 -0.56
CA ASN A 78 61.29 53.36 0.01
C ASN A 78 61.51 53.30 1.52
N GLN A 79 60.72 52.50 2.22
CA GLN A 79 60.92 52.30 3.66
C GLN A 79 62.25 51.60 3.95
N PHE A 80 62.61 50.58 3.13
CA PHE A 80 63.91 49.91 3.22
C PHE A 80 65.06 50.89 3.05
N ILE A 81 65.06 51.74 2.00
CA ILE A 81 66.10 52.77 1.79
C ILE A 81 66.20 53.71 2.97
N ASN A 82 65.11 54.19 3.51
CA ASN A 82 65.09 55.09 4.65
C ASN A 82 65.66 54.43 5.94
N MET A 83 65.42 53.11 6.12
CA MET A 83 66.00 52.35 7.22
C MET A 83 67.52 52.16 7.04
N VAL A 84 68.01 51.99 5.83
CA VAL A 84 69.44 51.95 5.50
C VAL A 84 70.08 53.30 5.85
N ASP A 85 69.51 54.40 5.40
CA ASP A 85 70.01 55.75 5.66
C ASP A 85 70.01 56.14 7.11
N ARG A 86 69.09 55.59 7.94
CA ARG A 86 69.05 55.78 9.41
C ARG A 86 69.97 54.80 10.15
N GLY A 87 70.62 53.85 9.46
CA GLY A 87 71.54 52.90 10.12
C GLY A 87 70.84 51.83 10.92
N GLU A 88 69.55 51.58 10.72
CA GLU A 88 68.69 50.62 11.43
C GLU A 88 68.89 49.17 10.93
N VAL A 89 69.51 49.01 9.71
CA VAL A 89 69.72 47.74 9.07
C VAL A 89 71.05 47.11 9.50
N GLU A 90 71.07 45.82 9.89
CA GLU A 90 72.25 45.07 10.28
C GLU A 90 72.87 44.35 9.04
N SER A 91 72.04 43.60 8.35
CA SER A 91 72.46 42.88 7.15
C SER A 91 71.32 42.77 6.14
N VAL A 92 71.71 42.66 4.88
CA VAL A 92 70.79 42.52 3.74
C VAL A 92 71.21 41.29 2.94
N GLU A 93 70.22 40.42 2.66
CA GLU A 93 70.39 39.27 1.80
C GLU A 93 69.59 39.44 0.51
N ILE A 94 70.27 39.57 -0.62
CA ILE A 94 69.67 39.82 -1.94
C ILE A 94 69.39 38.46 -2.57
N GLY A 95 68.14 38.02 -2.54
CA GLY A 95 67.65 36.79 -3.22
C GLY A 95 67.40 37.02 -4.74
N SER A 96 66.78 36.05 -5.37
CA SER A 96 66.40 36.15 -6.79
C SER A 96 65.12 36.97 -7.01
N ASN A 97 64.17 37.02 -6.07
CA ASN A 97 62.88 37.67 -6.22
C ASN A 97 62.59 38.68 -5.14
N ARG A 98 63.32 38.68 -4.02
CA ARG A 98 63.13 39.58 -2.87
C ARG A 98 64.47 39.89 -2.18
N ILE A 99 64.47 40.95 -1.44
CA ILE A 99 65.55 41.40 -0.58
C ILE A 99 65.13 41.18 0.86
N ASP A 100 65.79 40.28 1.58
CA ASP A 100 65.56 40.04 2.99
C ASP A 100 66.45 40.96 3.84
N ILE A 101 65.84 41.61 4.85
CA ILE A 101 66.44 42.71 5.62
C ILE A 101 66.40 42.34 7.08
N ASN A 102 67.56 42.25 7.73
CA ASN A 102 67.68 42.03 9.14
C ASN A 102 67.95 43.37 9.88
N LEU A 103 67.18 43.65 10.90
CA LEU A 103 67.27 44.88 11.69
C LEU A 103 68.21 44.74 12.90
N LYS A 104 68.99 45.77 13.24
CA LYS A 104 69.87 45.83 14.42
C LYS A 104 69.08 45.73 15.73
N ASN A 105 67.90 46.38 15.80
CA ASN A 105 67.04 46.31 16.94
C ASN A 105 65.75 45.55 16.60
N GLN A 106 65.54 44.37 17.18
CA GLN A 106 64.34 43.56 17.00
C GLN A 106 63.17 44.17 17.79
N PRO A 107 62.00 44.36 17.17
CA PRO A 107 60.82 44.97 17.83
C PRO A 107 60.25 44.11 18.96
N ILE A 108 60.56 42.80 18.99
CA ILE A 108 60.08 41.88 20.04
C ILE A 108 61.27 41.09 20.59
N PRO A 109 61.53 41.17 21.93
CA PRO A 109 62.61 40.41 22.52
C PRO A 109 62.44 38.89 22.34
N GLY A 110 63.42 38.23 21.73
CA GLY A 110 63.44 36.79 21.58
C GLY A 110 62.84 36.26 20.27
N VAL A 111 62.27 37.12 19.41
CA VAL A 111 61.73 36.71 18.08
C VAL A 111 62.50 37.46 16.99
N LYS A 112 63.18 36.73 16.13
CA LYS A 112 63.90 37.32 14.99
C LYS A 112 62.91 37.58 13.85
N ILE A 113 62.53 38.86 13.65
CA ILE A 113 61.66 39.29 12.55
C ILE A 113 62.54 39.74 11.39
N THR A 114 62.35 39.09 10.24
CA THR A 114 62.98 39.47 8.99
C THR A 114 62.03 40.33 8.13
N CYS A 115 62.45 41.55 7.84
CA CYS A 115 61.68 42.38 6.87
C CYS A 115 62.10 42.00 5.44
N TYR A 116 61.16 42.01 4.50
CA TYR A 116 61.49 41.79 3.11
C TYR A 116 60.83 42.81 2.21
N THR A 117 61.49 43.05 1.02
CA THR A 117 60.95 43.92 0.00
C THR A 117 61.23 43.31 -1.39
N GLY A 118 60.42 43.67 -2.40
CA GLY A 118 60.65 43.28 -3.77
C GLY A 118 61.95 43.92 -4.36
N ILE A 119 62.58 43.22 -5.29
CA ILE A 119 63.77 43.72 -5.99
C ILE A 119 63.36 44.87 -6.91
N MET A 120 64.05 46.06 -6.73
CA MET A 120 63.99 47.16 -7.71
C MET A 120 65.32 47.25 -8.44
N ASN A 121 65.29 47.64 -9.72
CA ASN A 121 66.52 47.84 -10.49
C ASN A 121 67.13 49.17 -10.13
N ASP A 122 67.85 49.22 -8.99
CA ASP A 122 68.56 50.41 -8.48
C ASP A 122 70.08 50.15 -8.52
N PRO A 123 70.79 50.71 -9.53
CA PRO A 123 72.25 50.56 -9.65
C PRO A 123 73.04 51.12 -8.48
N THR A 124 72.44 52.03 -7.69
CA THR A 124 73.10 52.71 -6.56
C THR A 124 72.90 52.00 -5.22
N LEU A 125 72.09 50.97 -5.19
CA LEU A 125 71.75 50.23 -3.97
C LEU A 125 72.99 49.66 -3.25
N THR A 126 73.86 48.99 -4.00
CA THR A 126 75.06 48.36 -3.46
C THR A 126 76.02 49.42 -2.88
N ASP A 127 76.22 50.55 -3.52
CA ASP A 127 77.03 51.63 -3.03
C ASP A 127 76.45 52.29 -1.76
N ARG A 128 75.14 52.41 -1.69
CA ARG A 128 74.44 52.93 -0.48
C ARG A 128 74.58 52.01 0.70
N LEU A 129 74.39 50.71 0.49
CA LEU A 129 74.53 49.71 1.51
C LEU A 129 75.96 49.61 2.07
N LEU A 130 76.98 49.68 1.16
CA LEU A 130 78.39 49.70 1.59
C LEU A 130 78.76 50.97 2.34
N LYS A 131 78.24 52.16 1.94
CA LYS A 131 78.45 53.42 2.65
C LYS A 131 77.79 53.45 4.01
N ALA A 132 76.63 52.75 4.17
CA ALA A 132 75.93 52.62 5.43
C ALA A 132 76.52 51.55 6.36
N GLY A 133 77.57 50.82 5.90
CA GLY A 133 78.21 49.74 6.69
C GLY A 133 77.35 48.51 6.88
N VAL A 134 76.37 48.27 6.02
CA VAL A 134 75.48 47.14 6.06
C VAL A 134 76.11 45.93 5.41
N GLN A 135 76.10 44.78 6.04
CA GLN A 135 76.59 43.53 5.44
C GLN A 135 75.64 43.08 4.33
N CYS A 136 76.18 42.98 3.12
CA CYS A 136 75.44 42.53 1.94
C CYS A 136 75.90 41.14 1.55
N THR A 137 74.96 40.22 1.51
CA THR A 137 75.14 38.88 0.99
C THR A 137 74.18 38.58 -0.17
N LYS A 138 74.68 37.86 -1.17
CA LYS A 138 73.81 37.39 -2.23
C LYS A 138 73.66 35.88 -2.06
N THR A 139 72.46 35.40 -1.96
CA THR A 139 72.14 33.98 -1.84
C THR A 139 72.56 33.26 -3.12
N VAL A 140 73.43 32.26 -2.99
CA VAL A 140 73.64 31.26 -4.02
C VAL A 140 72.60 30.17 -3.76
N PRO A 141 71.64 29.92 -4.68
CA PRO A 141 70.62 28.93 -4.42
C PRO A 141 71.24 27.54 -4.34
N ASP A 142 71.27 26.99 -3.12
CA ASP A 142 71.58 25.56 -2.93
C ASP A 142 70.25 24.79 -3.01
N ASN A 143 69.97 24.29 -4.22
CA ASN A 143 68.74 23.56 -4.56
C ASN A 143 68.68 22.16 -4.00
N SER A 144 69.71 21.63 -3.39
CA SER A 144 69.79 20.22 -3.00
C SER A 144 68.92 19.87 -1.81
N SER A 145 68.91 20.72 -0.79
CA SER A 145 68.13 20.47 0.45
C SER A 145 66.62 20.69 0.25
N TYR A 146 66.25 21.68 -0.57
CA TYR A 146 64.83 21.93 -0.92
C TYR A 146 64.22 20.87 -1.83
N LEU A 147 65.01 20.29 -2.73
CA LEU A 147 64.56 19.20 -3.59
C LEU A 147 64.29 17.94 -2.77
N ILE A 148 65.15 17.59 -1.83
CA ILE A 148 64.93 16.44 -0.94
C ILE A 148 63.69 16.64 -0.06
N LEU A 149 63.53 17.79 0.54
CA LEU A 149 62.38 18.08 1.41
C LEU A 149 61.04 18.06 0.63
N ASN A 150 61.01 18.62 -0.59
CA ASN A 150 59.84 18.60 -1.46
C ASN A 150 59.53 17.18 -1.98
N ILE A 151 60.51 16.38 -2.31
CA ILE A 151 60.33 14.99 -2.71
C ILE A 151 59.73 14.18 -1.54
N VAL A 152 60.30 14.32 -0.34
CA VAL A 152 59.81 13.63 0.86
C VAL A 152 58.37 14.08 1.18
N ALA A 153 58.08 15.39 1.13
CA ALA A 153 56.75 15.93 1.44
C ALA A 153 55.69 15.50 0.45
N ASN A 154 56.00 15.31 -0.84
CA ASN A 154 55.02 14.95 -1.85
C ASN A 154 54.98 13.44 -2.17
N VAL A 155 56.11 12.72 -2.07
CA VAL A 155 56.18 11.30 -2.39
C VAL A 155 55.79 10.42 -1.19
N LEU A 156 56.11 10.82 0.04
CA LEU A 156 55.76 10.05 1.25
C LEU A 156 54.26 9.81 1.41
N PRO A 157 53.37 10.81 1.22
CA PRO A 157 51.93 10.58 1.25
C PRO A 157 51.46 9.63 0.14
N LEU A 158 52.02 9.72 -1.08
CA LEU A 158 51.66 8.82 -2.17
C LEU A 158 52.11 7.36 -1.88
N VAL A 159 53.28 7.17 -1.31
CA VAL A 159 53.75 5.85 -0.86
C VAL A 159 52.91 5.30 0.27
N MET A 160 52.50 6.16 1.24
CA MET A 160 51.59 5.76 2.29
C MET A 160 50.22 5.37 1.74
N ILE A 161 49.65 6.14 0.81
CA ILE A 161 48.39 5.80 0.14
C ILE A 161 48.52 4.49 -0.62
N GLY A 162 49.61 4.28 -1.34
CA GLY A 162 49.92 3.01 -2.03
C GLY A 162 50.05 1.82 -1.06
N PHE A 163 50.65 2.04 0.11
CA PHE A 163 50.81 1.01 1.12
C PHE A 163 49.45 0.69 1.81
N ILE A 164 48.63 1.71 2.06
CA ILE A 164 47.27 1.55 2.57
C ILE A 164 46.41 0.83 1.55
N PHE A 165 46.51 1.19 0.26
CA PHE A 165 45.79 0.53 -0.83
C PHE A 165 46.26 -0.93 -1.02
N TYR A 166 47.56 -1.20 -0.93
CA TYR A 166 48.08 -2.56 -0.94
C TYR A 166 47.64 -3.39 0.25
N PHE A 167 47.62 -2.81 1.45
CA PHE A 167 47.14 -3.51 2.66
C PHE A 167 45.65 -3.75 2.61
N PHE A 168 44.88 -2.79 2.04
CA PHE A 168 43.47 -2.92 1.77
C PHE A 168 43.15 -4.00 0.75
N MET A 169 43.90 -4.02 -0.36
CA MET A 169 43.77 -5.06 -1.39
C MET A 169 44.15 -6.45 -0.84
N ARG A 170 45.22 -6.56 -0.06
CA ARG A 170 45.66 -7.83 0.56
C ARG A 170 44.62 -8.32 1.61
N ARG A 171 43.97 -7.41 2.33
CA ARG A 171 42.90 -7.76 3.27
C ARG A 171 41.60 -8.10 2.58
N MET A 172 41.31 -7.54 1.42
CA MET A 172 40.20 -7.90 0.55
C MET A 172 40.41 -9.21 -0.20
N GLY A 173 41.64 -9.57 -0.50
CA GLY A 173 41.95 -10.82 -1.21
C GLY A 173 41.89 -12.09 -0.36
N SER A 174 41.85 -11.97 0.97
CA SER A 174 41.81 -13.13 1.90
C SER A 174 40.43 -13.42 2.52
N GLY A 175 39.37 -12.69 2.12
CA GLY A 175 38.02 -12.90 2.69
C GLY A 175 36.94 -12.23 1.88
N GLY A 176 36.49 -12.83 0.81
CA GLY A 176 35.27 -12.48 0.10
C GLY A 176 35.37 -11.21 -0.74
N GLY A 177 35.58 -11.38 -2.03
CA GLY A 177 35.68 -10.32 -3.02
C GLY A 177 34.52 -9.34 -3.02
N VAL A 178 34.76 -8.13 -3.51
CA VAL A 178 33.76 -7.08 -3.85
C VAL A 178 32.68 -7.58 -4.83
N MET A 179 32.91 -8.77 -5.44
CA MET A 179 31.88 -9.50 -6.19
C MET A 179 30.89 -10.27 -5.34
N GLY A 180 30.88 -10.15 -3.99
CA GLY A 180 29.85 -10.71 -3.10
C GLY A 180 28.57 -9.91 -3.01
N VAL A 181 28.46 -8.78 -3.71
CA VAL A 181 27.21 -8.03 -3.81
C VAL A 181 26.14 -8.80 -4.61
N GLY A 182 26.57 -9.76 -5.45
CA GLY A 182 25.65 -10.62 -6.23
C GLY A 182 25.23 -11.92 -5.54
N LYS A 183 25.89 -12.33 -4.43
CA LYS A 183 25.37 -13.42 -3.60
C LYS A 183 24.45 -12.84 -2.54
N SER A 184 23.27 -12.45 -2.98
CA SER A 184 22.15 -12.27 -2.09
C SER A 184 21.95 -13.59 -1.36
N LYS A 185 22.09 -13.58 -0.03
CA LYS A 185 21.44 -14.57 0.81
C LYS A 185 19.95 -14.26 0.79
N ALA A 186 19.32 -14.29 -0.39
CA ALA A 186 17.90 -14.47 -0.47
C ALA A 186 17.66 -15.76 0.31
N LYS A 187 17.02 -15.69 1.45
CA LYS A 187 16.42 -16.85 2.07
C LYS A 187 15.36 -17.31 1.05
N VAL A 188 15.77 -18.19 0.16
CA VAL A 188 14.81 -19.00 -0.59
C VAL A 188 14.07 -19.76 0.49
N TYR A 189 12.83 -19.39 0.74
CA TYR A 189 11.98 -20.07 1.71
C TYR A 189 11.55 -21.40 1.07
N GLY A 190 12.42 -22.39 1.12
CA GLY A 190 12.09 -23.77 0.79
C GLY A 190 11.39 -24.38 2.02
N GLU A 191 10.09 -24.38 2.03
CA GLU A 191 9.32 -25.19 2.97
C GLU A 191 9.42 -26.65 2.49
N LYS A 192 10.01 -27.54 3.31
CA LYS A 192 10.12 -28.96 2.94
C LYS A 192 8.76 -29.66 2.93
N GLU A 193 7.83 -29.21 3.78
CA GLU A 193 6.44 -29.64 3.84
C GLU A 193 5.59 -28.41 4.16
N THR A 194 4.58 -28.15 3.36
CA THR A 194 3.69 -26.99 3.56
C THR A 194 2.64 -27.22 4.63
N GLY A 195 2.35 -28.49 4.97
CA GLY A 195 1.29 -28.88 5.91
C GLY A 195 -0.13 -28.53 5.47
N VAL A 196 -0.30 -27.96 4.27
CA VAL A 196 -1.58 -27.53 3.68
C VAL A 196 -1.93 -28.45 2.53
N THR A 197 -3.16 -28.97 2.50
CA THR A 197 -3.69 -29.86 1.45
C THR A 197 -4.92 -29.26 0.79
N PHE A 198 -5.47 -29.89 -0.23
CA PHE A 198 -6.73 -29.47 -0.86
C PHE A 198 -7.94 -29.52 0.09
N GLN A 199 -7.85 -30.22 1.23
CA GLN A 199 -8.88 -30.20 2.28
C GLN A 199 -8.94 -28.88 3.05
N ASP A 200 -7.87 -28.12 3.04
CA ASP A 200 -7.78 -26.79 3.67
C ASP A 200 -8.20 -25.66 2.73
N VAL A 201 -8.47 -25.99 1.46
CA VAL A 201 -8.94 -25.05 0.43
C VAL A 201 -10.39 -25.36 0.10
N ALA A 202 -11.28 -24.42 0.36
CA ALA A 202 -12.70 -24.54 0.04
C ALA A 202 -13.10 -23.58 -1.09
N GLY A 203 -14.19 -23.91 -1.78
CA GLY A 203 -14.84 -23.02 -2.74
C GLY A 203 -14.05 -22.70 -4.01
N GLN A 204 -13.18 -23.61 -4.46
CA GLN A 204 -12.36 -23.47 -5.67
C GLN A 204 -12.28 -24.82 -6.40
N ASP A 205 -13.43 -25.47 -6.62
CA ASP A 205 -13.46 -26.86 -7.06
C ASP A 205 -12.90 -27.03 -8.47
N GLU A 206 -13.19 -26.13 -9.43
CA GLU A 206 -12.65 -26.16 -10.80
C GLU A 206 -11.14 -25.90 -10.82
N ALA A 207 -10.67 -24.97 -9.98
CA ALA A 207 -9.24 -24.69 -9.85
C ALA A 207 -8.50 -25.88 -9.22
N LYS A 208 -9.10 -26.55 -8.22
CA LYS A 208 -8.56 -27.78 -7.61
C LYS A 208 -8.49 -28.91 -8.64
N GLU A 209 -9.55 -29.15 -9.40
CA GLU A 209 -9.60 -30.18 -10.44
C GLU A 209 -8.49 -29.96 -11.47
N SER A 210 -8.34 -28.70 -11.98
CA SER A 210 -7.28 -28.33 -12.91
C SER A 210 -5.87 -28.56 -12.34
N LEU A 211 -5.68 -28.37 -11.04
CA LEU A 211 -4.41 -28.55 -10.36
C LEU A 211 -4.18 -30.00 -9.88
N GLN A 212 -5.22 -30.82 -9.72
CA GLN A 212 -5.10 -32.24 -9.43
C GLN A 212 -4.34 -32.98 -10.52
N GLU A 213 -4.56 -32.59 -11.77
CA GLU A 213 -3.77 -33.12 -12.89
C GLU A 213 -2.29 -32.80 -12.74
N VAL A 214 -1.98 -31.61 -12.21
CA VAL A 214 -0.61 -31.16 -11.95
C VAL A 214 0.02 -31.93 -10.80
N VAL A 215 -0.75 -32.24 -9.74
CA VAL A 215 -0.31 -33.10 -8.64
C VAL A 215 0.03 -34.49 -9.15
N GLY A 216 -0.85 -35.13 -9.89
CA GLY A 216 -0.59 -36.47 -10.49
C GLY A 216 0.65 -36.50 -11.38
N PHE A 217 1.00 -35.39 -11.95
CA PHE A 217 2.21 -35.17 -12.71
C PHE A 217 3.48 -35.18 -11.86
N LEU A 218 3.43 -34.51 -10.69
CA LEU A 218 4.56 -34.48 -9.74
C LEU A 218 4.78 -35.82 -9.05
N GLU A 219 3.70 -36.57 -8.83
CA GLU A 219 3.73 -37.90 -8.20
C GLU A 219 4.32 -38.96 -9.14
N ASP A 220 3.85 -39.05 -10.40
CA ASP A 220 4.32 -40.03 -11.38
C ASP A 220 4.50 -39.42 -12.79
N PRO A 221 5.58 -38.69 -13.02
CA PRO A 221 5.87 -38.08 -14.32
C PRO A 221 5.95 -39.10 -15.46
N GLN A 222 6.41 -40.34 -15.14
CA GLN A 222 6.66 -41.36 -16.14
C GLN A 222 5.39 -41.93 -16.79
N LYS A 223 4.29 -41.96 -16.04
CA LYS A 223 2.96 -42.39 -16.54
C LYS A 223 2.52 -41.54 -17.73
N TYR A 224 2.74 -40.26 -17.67
CA TYR A 224 2.33 -39.31 -18.71
C TYR A 224 3.30 -39.33 -19.90
N VAL A 225 4.62 -39.43 -19.64
CA VAL A 225 5.62 -39.52 -20.70
C VAL A 225 5.45 -40.77 -21.56
N LYS A 226 5.09 -41.91 -20.96
CA LYS A 226 4.85 -43.18 -21.70
C LYS A 226 3.71 -43.08 -22.72
N ILE A 227 2.71 -42.25 -22.49
CA ILE A 227 1.59 -42.04 -23.37
C ILE A 227 1.91 -40.93 -24.41
N GLY A 228 3.02 -40.22 -24.26
CA GLY A 228 3.44 -39.10 -25.11
C GLY A 228 2.85 -37.74 -24.71
N ALA A 229 2.25 -37.64 -23.51
CA ALA A 229 1.79 -36.35 -22.99
C ALA A 229 2.99 -35.43 -22.68
N LYS A 230 2.87 -34.17 -23.09
CA LYS A 230 3.86 -33.12 -22.74
C LYS A 230 3.50 -32.53 -21.38
N LEU A 231 4.46 -32.54 -20.49
CA LEU A 231 4.36 -31.96 -19.15
C LEU A 231 4.26 -30.42 -19.22
N PRO A 232 3.28 -29.77 -18.60
CA PRO A 232 3.28 -28.32 -18.51
C PRO A 232 4.50 -27.88 -17.72
N LYS A 233 5.21 -26.85 -18.19
CA LYS A 233 6.34 -26.28 -17.46
C LYS A 233 5.88 -25.38 -16.35
N GLY A 234 4.72 -24.74 -16.49
CA GLY A 234 4.16 -23.85 -15.51
C GLY A 234 2.66 -23.65 -15.62
N ALA A 235 2.04 -23.25 -14.50
CA ALA A 235 0.68 -22.81 -14.45
C ALA A 235 0.57 -21.41 -13.83
N LEU A 236 -0.30 -20.59 -14.41
CA LEU A 236 -0.58 -19.23 -13.94
C LEU A 236 -1.92 -19.20 -13.22
N LEU A 237 -1.92 -18.92 -11.92
CA LEU A 237 -3.09 -18.69 -11.10
C LEU A 237 -3.55 -17.24 -11.30
N VAL A 238 -4.76 -17.06 -11.77
CA VAL A 238 -5.30 -15.75 -12.13
C VAL A 238 -6.61 -15.51 -11.41
N GLY A 239 -6.77 -14.35 -10.80
CA GLY A 239 -8.02 -14.00 -10.11
C GLY A 239 -7.89 -12.82 -9.18
N PRO A 240 -9.00 -12.38 -8.55
CA PRO A 240 -9.02 -11.26 -7.63
C PRO A 240 -8.08 -11.45 -6.42
N PRO A 241 -7.62 -10.39 -5.77
CA PRO A 241 -6.89 -10.51 -4.51
C PRO A 241 -7.77 -11.18 -3.43
N GLY A 242 -7.14 -11.92 -2.51
CA GLY A 242 -7.86 -12.56 -1.41
C GLY A 242 -8.61 -13.86 -1.74
N THR A 243 -8.59 -14.33 -3.00
CA THR A 243 -9.27 -15.59 -3.41
C THR A 243 -8.52 -16.87 -3.06
N GLY A 244 -7.32 -16.77 -2.45
CA GLY A 244 -6.57 -17.93 -1.96
C GLY A 244 -5.54 -18.50 -2.94
N LYS A 245 -5.10 -17.78 -3.96
CA LYS A 245 -4.11 -18.23 -4.95
C LYS A 245 -2.83 -18.80 -4.33
N THR A 246 -2.27 -18.08 -3.36
CA THR A 246 -1.06 -18.51 -2.63
C THR A 246 -1.33 -19.76 -1.77
N LEU A 247 -2.52 -19.84 -1.12
CA LEU A 247 -2.95 -21.00 -0.35
C LEU A 247 -3.11 -22.22 -1.26
N LEU A 248 -3.73 -22.05 -2.41
CA LEU A 248 -3.92 -23.10 -3.40
C LEU A 248 -2.59 -23.63 -3.94
N ALA A 249 -1.61 -22.74 -4.21
CA ALA A 249 -0.27 -23.15 -4.61
C ALA A 249 0.46 -23.98 -3.52
N LYS A 250 0.30 -23.61 -2.24
CA LYS A 250 0.81 -24.39 -1.11
C LYS A 250 0.11 -25.74 -0.99
N ALA A 251 -1.20 -25.79 -1.22
CA ALA A 251 -1.97 -27.02 -1.17
C ALA A 251 -1.53 -28.01 -2.27
N VAL A 252 -1.21 -27.54 -3.47
CA VAL A 252 -0.64 -28.39 -4.54
C VAL A 252 0.67 -29.04 -4.09
N ALA A 253 1.54 -28.28 -3.42
CA ALA A 253 2.82 -28.81 -2.94
C ALA A 253 2.64 -29.81 -1.79
N GLY A 254 1.68 -29.54 -0.89
CA GLY A 254 1.35 -30.44 0.21
C GLY A 254 0.70 -31.74 -0.24
N GLU A 255 -0.18 -31.67 -1.25
CA GLU A 255 -0.84 -32.83 -1.84
C GLU A 255 0.18 -33.72 -2.57
N ALA A 256 1.08 -33.10 -3.35
CA ALA A 256 2.14 -33.82 -4.07
C ALA A 256 3.33 -34.22 -3.17
N HIS A 257 3.35 -33.84 -1.90
CA HIS A 257 4.44 -34.09 -0.95
C HIS A 257 5.83 -33.65 -1.45
N VAL A 258 5.89 -32.48 -2.13
CA VAL A 258 7.12 -31.94 -2.70
C VAL A 258 7.53 -30.62 -2.03
N PRO A 259 8.85 -30.28 -2.02
CA PRO A 259 9.32 -29.00 -1.53
C PRO A 259 8.70 -27.82 -2.28
N PHE A 260 8.40 -26.74 -1.53
CA PHE A 260 7.78 -25.53 -2.03
C PHE A 260 8.71 -24.32 -1.86
N PHE A 261 9.13 -23.73 -2.99
CA PHE A 261 9.97 -22.53 -3.02
C PHE A 261 9.11 -21.34 -3.36
N SER A 262 8.89 -20.43 -2.41
CA SER A 262 8.04 -19.25 -2.58
C SER A 262 8.86 -17.97 -2.61
N ILE A 263 8.55 -17.11 -3.58
CA ILE A 263 9.13 -15.77 -3.72
C ILE A 263 8.08 -14.81 -4.26
N SER A 264 8.13 -13.54 -3.84
CA SER A 264 7.31 -12.49 -4.47
C SER A 264 8.01 -11.93 -5.71
N GLY A 265 7.25 -11.61 -6.75
CA GLY A 265 7.77 -10.89 -7.92
C GLY A 265 8.45 -9.56 -7.56
N SER A 266 7.98 -8.92 -6.50
CA SER A 266 8.60 -7.69 -5.96
C SER A 266 10.01 -7.91 -5.39
N ASP A 267 10.32 -9.12 -4.89
CA ASP A 267 11.65 -9.46 -4.36
C ASP A 267 12.74 -9.50 -5.45
N PHE A 268 12.34 -9.60 -6.70
CA PHE A 268 13.26 -9.53 -7.84
C PHE A 268 13.55 -8.10 -8.29
N VAL A 269 12.78 -7.11 -7.86
CA VAL A 269 12.93 -5.72 -8.26
C VAL A 269 13.92 -5.04 -7.31
N GLU A 270 15.10 -4.69 -7.80
CA GLU A 270 16.17 -4.07 -7.03
C GLU A 270 16.66 -2.79 -7.71
N MET A 271 17.34 -1.92 -6.94
CA MET A 271 17.92 -0.69 -7.51
C MET A 271 19.16 -0.94 -8.40
N PHE A 272 19.80 -2.10 -8.25
CA PHE A 272 21.03 -2.42 -8.98
C PHE A 272 20.74 -3.42 -10.10
N VAL A 273 21.09 -3.03 -11.31
CA VAL A 273 20.92 -3.85 -12.52
C VAL A 273 21.65 -5.19 -12.38
N GLY A 274 20.94 -6.28 -12.66
CA GLY A 274 21.46 -7.65 -12.65
C GLY A 274 21.31 -8.42 -11.33
N VAL A 275 20.91 -7.77 -10.23
CA VAL A 275 20.69 -8.46 -8.95
C VAL A 275 19.45 -9.35 -9.03
N GLY A 276 18.35 -8.84 -9.59
CA GLY A 276 17.12 -9.61 -9.82
C GLY A 276 17.37 -10.83 -10.69
N ALA A 277 18.07 -10.67 -11.79
CA ALA A 277 18.46 -11.78 -12.67
C ALA A 277 19.34 -12.84 -11.97
N SER A 278 20.22 -12.42 -11.05
CA SER A 278 21.01 -13.36 -10.24
C SER A 278 20.12 -14.15 -9.28
N ARG A 279 19.13 -13.50 -8.63
CA ARG A 279 18.18 -14.19 -7.73
C ARG A 279 17.34 -15.22 -8.48
N VAL A 280 16.88 -14.90 -9.68
CA VAL A 280 16.17 -15.86 -10.52
C VAL A 280 17.05 -17.10 -10.77
N ARG A 281 18.30 -16.91 -11.15
CA ARG A 281 19.24 -18.00 -11.42
C ARG A 281 19.49 -18.85 -10.16
N ASP A 282 19.76 -18.21 -9.03
CA ASP A 282 20.00 -18.90 -7.75
C ASP A 282 18.79 -19.72 -7.31
N LEU A 283 17.55 -19.19 -7.48
CA LEU A 283 16.29 -19.89 -7.19
C LEU A 283 16.14 -21.15 -8.05
N PHE A 284 16.36 -21.04 -9.37
CA PHE A 284 16.26 -22.18 -10.28
C PHE A 284 17.36 -23.22 -10.05
N GLU A 285 18.57 -22.81 -9.69
CA GLU A 285 19.64 -23.74 -9.30
C GLU A 285 19.30 -24.53 -8.05
N GLU A 286 18.71 -23.90 -7.05
CA GLU A 286 18.30 -24.56 -5.79
C GLU A 286 17.13 -25.53 -6.01
N ALA A 287 16.14 -25.09 -6.80
CA ALA A 287 15.02 -25.94 -7.19
C ALA A 287 15.47 -27.19 -7.98
N LYS A 288 16.42 -27.03 -8.92
CA LYS A 288 17.00 -28.16 -9.67
C LYS A 288 17.71 -29.20 -8.77
N LYS A 289 18.26 -28.77 -7.63
CA LYS A 289 18.90 -29.67 -6.64
C LYS A 289 17.87 -30.39 -5.77
N SER A 290 16.71 -29.79 -5.61
CA SER A 290 15.64 -30.27 -4.72
C SER A 290 14.47 -30.93 -5.48
N ALA A 291 14.64 -31.24 -6.76
CA ALA A 291 13.62 -31.88 -7.59
C ALA A 291 13.27 -33.29 -7.10
N PRO A 292 11.96 -33.68 -7.08
CA PRO A 292 10.80 -32.91 -7.54
C PRO A 292 10.40 -31.78 -6.57
N CYS A 293 9.99 -30.61 -7.09
CA CYS A 293 9.61 -29.46 -6.28
C CYS A 293 8.74 -28.47 -7.06
N ILE A 294 8.13 -27.52 -6.33
CA ILE A 294 7.37 -26.41 -6.91
C ILE A 294 8.11 -25.09 -6.65
N ILE A 295 8.27 -24.29 -7.67
CA ILE A 295 8.65 -22.87 -7.60
C ILE A 295 7.35 -22.05 -7.69
N PHE A 296 7.06 -21.23 -6.68
CA PHE A 296 5.92 -20.34 -6.69
C PHE A 296 6.37 -18.89 -6.72
N ILE A 297 5.88 -18.14 -7.72
CA ILE A 297 6.16 -16.71 -7.88
C ILE A 297 4.85 -15.95 -7.70
N ASP A 298 4.70 -15.33 -6.54
CA ASP A 298 3.53 -14.48 -6.28
C ASP A 298 3.72 -13.10 -6.92
N GLU A 299 2.63 -12.43 -7.29
CA GLU A 299 2.66 -11.10 -7.92
C GLU A 299 3.63 -11.02 -9.11
N ILE A 300 3.55 -12.01 -10.02
CA ILE A 300 4.47 -12.09 -11.18
C ILE A 300 4.41 -10.83 -12.06
N ASP A 301 3.32 -10.08 -12.03
CA ASP A 301 3.14 -8.80 -12.74
C ASP A 301 4.11 -7.70 -12.28
N ALA A 302 4.75 -7.84 -11.10
CA ALA A 302 5.81 -6.93 -10.67
C ALA A 302 7.02 -6.94 -11.65
N ILE A 303 7.35 -8.10 -12.24
CA ILE A 303 8.45 -8.27 -13.19
C ILE A 303 7.98 -8.55 -14.61
N GLY A 304 6.79 -9.13 -14.76
CA GLY A 304 6.24 -9.63 -16.02
C GLY A 304 5.49 -8.61 -16.86
N LYS A 305 5.51 -7.32 -16.53
CA LYS A 305 4.76 -6.28 -17.23
C LYS A 305 5.26 -6.08 -18.67
N SER A 306 4.31 -6.00 -19.63
CA SER A 306 4.58 -5.74 -21.04
C SER A 306 5.27 -4.39 -21.26
N ARG A 307 6.03 -4.30 -22.36
CA ARG A 307 6.75 -3.10 -22.78
C ARG A 307 5.80 -2.03 -23.28
N ASP A 308 5.49 -1.05 -22.44
CA ASP A 308 4.78 0.15 -22.90
C ASP A 308 5.81 1.14 -23.49
N SER A 309 5.79 1.30 -24.80
CA SER A 309 6.73 2.13 -25.56
C SER A 309 6.56 3.64 -25.34
N ARG A 310 5.65 4.07 -24.47
CA ARG A 310 5.30 5.50 -24.27
C ARG A 310 6.05 6.22 -23.16
N TYR A 311 6.73 5.51 -22.26
CA TYR A 311 7.55 6.10 -21.20
C TYR A 311 8.93 5.48 -21.20
N GLY A 312 9.82 6.05 -22.01
CA GLY A 312 11.24 5.71 -22.03
C GLY A 312 11.92 6.14 -20.74
N GLY A 313 12.57 5.20 -20.05
CA GLY A 313 13.54 5.44 -18.99
C GLY A 313 13.17 4.77 -17.67
N GLY A 314 13.85 3.68 -17.31
CA GLY A 314 13.90 3.16 -15.95
C GLY A 314 13.51 1.68 -15.74
N ASN A 315 13.34 0.88 -16.78
CA ASN A 315 12.89 -0.51 -16.66
C ASN A 315 13.95 -1.58 -17.02
N ASP A 316 15.21 -1.18 -17.24
CA ASP A 316 16.27 -2.11 -17.70
C ASP A 316 16.48 -3.30 -16.76
N GLU A 317 16.36 -3.10 -15.46
CA GLU A 317 16.53 -4.14 -14.46
C GLU A 317 15.36 -5.15 -14.48
N ARG A 318 14.12 -4.68 -14.56
CA ARG A 318 12.93 -5.55 -14.66
C ARG A 318 12.96 -6.36 -15.95
N GLU A 319 13.32 -5.73 -17.07
CA GLU A 319 13.42 -6.39 -18.36
C GLU A 319 14.53 -7.45 -18.35
N GLN A 320 15.68 -7.16 -17.75
CA GLN A 320 16.77 -8.12 -17.59
C GLN A 320 16.34 -9.31 -16.72
N THR A 321 15.62 -9.05 -15.64
CA THR A 321 15.08 -10.08 -14.74
C THR A 321 14.05 -10.94 -15.44
N LEU A 322 13.11 -10.34 -16.18
CA LEU A 322 12.14 -11.06 -17.00
C LEU A 322 12.81 -11.94 -18.03
N ASN A 323 13.78 -11.39 -18.79
CA ASN A 323 14.52 -12.16 -19.79
C ASN A 323 15.28 -13.33 -19.16
N GLN A 324 15.86 -13.16 -17.96
CA GLN A 324 16.48 -14.26 -17.22
C GLN A 324 15.47 -15.33 -16.81
N LEU A 325 14.27 -14.92 -16.30
CA LEU A 325 13.20 -15.86 -15.96
C LEU A 325 12.76 -16.66 -17.19
N LEU A 326 12.56 -16.00 -18.33
CA LEU A 326 12.20 -16.65 -19.59
C LEU A 326 13.29 -17.64 -20.05
N ALA A 327 14.57 -17.27 -19.92
CA ALA A 327 15.70 -18.13 -20.26
C ALA A 327 15.79 -19.37 -19.36
N GLU A 328 15.56 -19.22 -18.04
CA GLU A 328 15.52 -20.36 -17.10
C GLU A 328 14.34 -21.29 -17.40
N MET A 329 13.16 -20.72 -17.71
CA MET A 329 11.97 -21.51 -18.10
C MET A 329 12.19 -22.28 -19.41
N ASP A 330 12.81 -21.65 -20.40
CA ASP A 330 13.08 -22.30 -21.71
C ASP A 330 14.14 -23.40 -21.58
N GLY A 331 15.20 -23.14 -20.81
CA GLY A 331 16.31 -24.07 -20.52
C GLY A 331 15.97 -25.20 -19.55
N PHE A 332 14.72 -25.25 -19.09
CA PHE A 332 14.28 -26.15 -18.05
C PHE A 332 13.70 -27.45 -18.64
N ASP A 333 14.11 -28.59 -18.09
CA ASP A 333 13.61 -29.91 -18.46
C ASP A 333 12.50 -30.32 -17.48
N SER A 334 11.24 -30.28 -17.95
CA SER A 334 10.07 -30.63 -17.16
C SER A 334 10.07 -32.10 -16.71
N SER A 335 10.83 -32.99 -17.37
CA SER A 335 10.94 -34.41 -16.99
C SER A 335 11.62 -34.62 -15.63
N LYS A 336 12.29 -33.61 -15.10
CA LYS A 336 12.96 -33.65 -13.77
C LYS A 336 12.03 -33.35 -12.60
N GLY A 337 10.73 -33.13 -12.85
CA GLY A 337 9.74 -32.96 -11.78
C GLY A 337 9.76 -31.57 -11.10
N VAL A 338 10.28 -30.54 -11.74
CA VAL A 338 10.11 -29.17 -11.23
C VAL A 338 8.98 -28.48 -11.96
N LEU A 339 8.06 -27.89 -11.23
CA LEU A 339 6.93 -27.14 -11.73
C LEU A 339 7.01 -25.69 -11.29
N ILE A 340 6.65 -24.77 -12.19
CA ILE A 340 6.59 -23.34 -11.88
C ILE A 340 5.12 -22.94 -11.75
N LEU A 341 4.70 -22.48 -10.58
CA LEU A 341 3.41 -21.82 -10.38
C LEU A 341 3.65 -20.32 -10.25
N ALA A 342 2.82 -19.52 -10.89
CA ALA A 342 2.83 -18.09 -10.66
C ALA A 342 1.42 -17.58 -10.36
N ALA A 343 1.31 -16.50 -9.62
CA ALA A 343 0.03 -15.85 -9.32
C ALA A 343 0.04 -14.38 -9.76
N THR A 344 -1.09 -13.92 -10.27
CA THR A 344 -1.33 -12.51 -10.60
C THR A 344 -2.78 -12.14 -10.42
N ASN A 345 -3.00 -10.87 -10.08
CA ASN A 345 -4.31 -10.24 -10.10
C ASN A 345 -4.55 -9.48 -11.42
N ARG A 346 -3.51 -9.34 -12.26
CA ARG A 346 -3.50 -8.49 -13.45
C ARG A 346 -2.94 -9.21 -14.67
N PRO A 347 -3.63 -10.23 -15.19
CA PRO A 347 -3.14 -11.00 -16.35
C PRO A 347 -2.97 -10.15 -17.61
N GLU A 348 -3.74 -9.07 -17.75
CA GLU A 348 -3.74 -8.16 -18.90
C GLU A 348 -2.46 -7.36 -19.06
N VAL A 349 -1.69 -7.14 -17.96
CA VAL A 349 -0.43 -6.39 -18.03
C VAL A 349 0.78 -7.27 -18.33
N LEU A 350 0.61 -8.61 -18.28
CA LEU A 350 1.72 -9.54 -18.49
C LEU A 350 2.23 -9.54 -19.92
N ASP A 351 3.55 -9.66 -20.07
CA ASP A 351 4.19 -9.86 -21.37
C ASP A 351 3.72 -11.18 -22.01
N SER A 352 3.28 -11.08 -23.24
CA SER A 352 2.80 -12.24 -24.02
C SER A 352 3.83 -13.36 -24.12
N ALA A 353 5.11 -13.05 -23.97
CA ALA A 353 6.19 -14.05 -23.94
C ALA A 353 6.07 -15.03 -22.78
N LEU A 354 5.57 -14.60 -21.62
CA LEU A 354 5.31 -15.48 -20.47
C LEU A 354 4.20 -16.51 -20.74
N LEU A 355 3.26 -16.15 -21.59
CA LEU A 355 2.05 -16.92 -21.89
C LEU A 355 2.19 -17.85 -23.10
N ARG A 356 3.40 -17.94 -23.70
CA ARG A 356 3.67 -18.83 -24.82
C ARG A 356 3.79 -20.29 -24.37
N PRO A 357 3.38 -21.25 -25.22
CA PRO A 357 3.57 -22.67 -24.94
C PRO A 357 5.02 -23.00 -24.57
N GLY A 358 5.22 -23.83 -23.55
CA GLY A 358 6.53 -24.15 -22.96
C GLY A 358 6.94 -23.24 -21.83
N ARG A 359 6.05 -22.35 -21.34
CA ARG A 359 6.25 -21.46 -20.17
C ARG A 359 5.05 -21.58 -19.24
N PHE A 360 4.20 -20.55 -19.12
CA PHE A 360 2.92 -20.68 -18.40
C PHE A 360 1.85 -21.21 -19.37
N ASP A 361 1.88 -22.50 -19.58
CA ASP A 361 1.04 -23.20 -20.57
C ASP A 361 -0.40 -23.28 -20.14
N ARG A 362 -0.63 -23.34 -18.82
CA ARG A 362 -1.95 -23.43 -18.22
C ARG A 362 -2.31 -22.15 -17.50
N ARG A 363 -3.56 -21.73 -17.67
CA ARG A 363 -4.18 -20.69 -16.84
C ARG A 363 -5.23 -21.34 -15.97
N VAL A 364 -5.11 -21.16 -14.67
CA VAL A 364 -6.07 -21.61 -13.67
C VAL A 364 -6.75 -20.39 -13.10
N ILE A 365 -8.04 -20.28 -13.33
CA ILE A 365 -8.84 -19.16 -12.81
C ILE A 365 -9.23 -19.49 -11.38
N VAL A 366 -8.91 -18.56 -10.46
CA VAL A 366 -9.23 -18.62 -9.03
C VAL A 366 -10.16 -17.46 -8.75
N ASP A 367 -11.44 -17.65 -9.06
CA ASP A 367 -12.45 -16.61 -9.02
C ASP A 367 -13.03 -16.39 -7.62
N ARG A 368 -13.95 -15.45 -7.48
CA ARG A 368 -14.72 -15.26 -6.25
C ARG A 368 -15.56 -16.50 -5.98
N PRO A 369 -15.67 -16.95 -4.72
CA PRO A 369 -16.46 -18.12 -4.39
C PRO A 369 -17.96 -17.87 -4.59
N ASP A 370 -18.68 -18.85 -5.11
CA ASP A 370 -20.13 -18.91 -5.14
C ASP A 370 -20.72 -19.10 -3.72
N LEU A 371 -22.04 -19.14 -3.60
CA LEU A 371 -22.72 -19.30 -2.33
C LEU A 371 -22.22 -20.54 -1.55
N LYS A 372 -22.11 -21.68 -2.23
CA LYS A 372 -21.63 -22.92 -1.60
C LYS A 372 -20.17 -22.80 -1.20
N GLY A 373 -19.33 -22.23 -2.06
CA GLY A 373 -17.93 -22.00 -1.79
C GLY A 373 -17.73 -21.07 -0.60
N ARG A 374 -18.54 -20.00 -0.45
CA ARG A 374 -18.48 -19.13 0.73
C ARG A 374 -18.87 -19.86 2.01
N GLU A 375 -19.92 -20.68 1.97
CA GLU A 375 -20.34 -21.52 3.10
C GLU A 375 -19.21 -22.48 3.50
N ASP A 376 -18.59 -23.16 2.54
CA ASP A 376 -17.51 -24.12 2.78
C ASP A 376 -16.24 -23.41 3.32
N ILE A 377 -15.92 -22.22 2.81
CA ILE A 377 -14.81 -21.38 3.32
C ILE A 377 -15.07 -20.97 4.78
N LEU A 378 -16.28 -20.52 5.11
CA LEU A 378 -16.66 -20.20 6.49
C LEU A 378 -16.49 -21.41 7.41
N ARG A 379 -16.92 -22.60 6.98
CA ARG A 379 -16.76 -23.87 7.74
C ARG A 379 -15.29 -24.20 7.97
N VAL A 380 -14.44 -24.06 6.96
CA VAL A 380 -12.99 -24.34 7.07
C VAL A 380 -12.34 -23.39 8.07
N HIS A 381 -12.63 -22.10 8.00
CA HIS A 381 -12.05 -21.12 8.94
C HIS A 381 -12.63 -21.22 10.35
N ALA A 382 -13.86 -21.72 10.49
CA ALA A 382 -14.50 -21.95 11.78
C ALA A 382 -14.12 -23.28 12.44
N LYS A 383 -13.33 -24.14 11.78
CA LYS A 383 -12.95 -25.47 12.26
C LYS A 383 -12.33 -25.49 13.68
N ASN A 384 -11.59 -24.43 14.02
CA ASN A 384 -10.93 -24.26 15.31
C ASN A 384 -11.63 -23.24 16.22
N VAL A 385 -12.86 -22.82 15.88
CA VAL A 385 -13.65 -21.83 16.63
C VAL A 385 -14.79 -22.55 17.33
N ASN A 386 -15.01 -22.25 18.60
CA ASN A 386 -16.17 -22.78 19.32
C ASN A 386 -17.40 -22.03 18.85
N LEU A 387 -18.36 -22.76 18.29
CA LEU A 387 -19.63 -22.26 17.78
C LEU A 387 -20.75 -22.70 18.70
N ASP A 388 -21.81 -21.90 18.81
CA ASP A 388 -23.05 -22.32 19.44
C ASP A 388 -24.06 -22.93 18.43
N GLU A 389 -25.17 -23.43 18.90
CA GLU A 389 -26.19 -24.10 18.09
C GLU A 389 -26.96 -23.14 17.16
N THR A 390 -26.82 -21.82 17.34
CA THR A 390 -27.54 -20.81 16.54
C THR A 390 -26.90 -20.55 15.19
N VAL A 391 -25.65 -20.98 14.97
CA VAL A 391 -24.85 -20.63 13.80
C VAL A 391 -25.38 -21.31 12.53
N ASN A 392 -25.72 -20.48 11.57
CA ASN A 392 -26.14 -20.85 10.21
C ASN A 392 -25.22 -20.21 9.17
N PHE A 393 -24.22 -20.96 8.70
CA PHE A 393 -23.26 -20.45 7.70
C PHE A 393 -23.89 -20.11 6.35
N LYS A 394 -24.98 -20.77 5.96
CA LYS A 394 -25.68 -20.46 4.72
C LYS A 394 -26.26 -19.04 4.72
N GLU A 395 -26.81 -18.61 5.85
CA GLU A 395 -27.33 -17.25 6.02
C GLU A 395 -26.21 -16.21 5.94
N ILE A 396 -25.06 -16.47 6.57
CA ILE A 396 -23.88 -15.61 6.47
C ILE A 396 -23.33 -15.58 5.05
N ALA A 397 -23.28 -16.74 4.37
CA ALA A 397 -22.82 -16.81 2.99
C ALA A 397 -23.73 -16.04 2.03
N LEU A 398 -25.05 -16.02 2.26
CA LEU A 398 -25.99 -15.17 1.50
C LEU A 398 -25.73 -13.67 1.75
N ALA A 399 -25.49 -13.31 3.02
CA ALA A 399 -25.24 -11.92 3.40
C ALA A 399 -23.88 -11.39 2.87
N THR A 400 -22.97 -12.27 2.47
CA THR A 400 -21.62 -11.93 2.02
C THR A 400 -21.41 -12.18 0.52
N ALA A 401 -22.43 -11.88 -0.28
CA ALA A 401 -22.33 -12.02 -1.74
C ALA A 401 -21.18 -11.18 -2.31
N GLY A 402 -20.28 -11.82 -3.08
CA GLY A 402 -19.11 -11.17 -3.67
C GLY A 402 -17.88 -11.06 -2.75
N ALA A 403 -17.96 -11.46 -1.48
CA ALA A 403 -16.82 -11.54 -0.57
C ALA A 403 -15.80 -12.59 -1.05
N VAL A 404 -14.52 -12.33 -0.78
CA VAL A 404 -13.43 -13.28 -1.08
C VAL A 404 -13.03 -14.08 0.17
N GLY A 405 -12.23 -15.12 -0.02
CA GLY A 405 -11.84 -16.01 1.08
C GLY A 405 -11.16 -15.30 2.26
N SER A 406 -10.34 -14.28 1.99
CA SER A 406 -9.71 -13.47 3.03
C SER A 406 -10.71 -12.68 3.89
N ASP A 407 -11.78 -12.18 3.28
CA ASP A 407 -12.80 -11.42 3.98
C ASP A 407 -13.61 -12.33 4.90
N LEU A 408 -14.00 -13.51 4.39
CA LEU A 408 -14.71 -14.54 5.16
C LEU A 408 -13.89 -15.05 6.36
N ALA A 409 -12.58 -15.27 6.14
CA ALA A 409 -11.66 -15.62 7.23
C ALA A 409 -11.60 -14.53 8.31
N ASN A 410 -11.54 -13.27 7.88
CA ASN A 410 -11.54 -12.13 8.80
C ASN A 410 -12.86 -12.01 9.55
N MET A 411 -14.00 -12.25 8.90
CA MET A 411 -15.33 -12.24 9.55
C MET A 411 -15.43 -13.27 10.66
N VAL A 412 -14.96 -14.50 10.42
CA VAL A 412 -14.94 -15.55 11.45
C VAL A 412 -14.05 -15.15 12.63
N ASN A 413 -12.89 -14.59 12.37
CA ASN A 413 -11.98 -14.10 13.41
C ASN A 413 -12.58 -12.93 14.21
N GLU A 414 -13.19 -11.95 13.56
CA GLU A 414 -13.83 -10.82 14.25
C GLU A 414 -15.04 -11.29 15.07
N ALA A 415 -15.83 -12.26 14.59
CA ALA A 415 -16.93 -12.86 15.35
C ALA A 415 -16.43 -13.53 16.65
N ALA A 416 -15.31 -14.25 16.57
CA ALA A 416 -14.68 -14.82 17.76
C ALA A 416 -14.21 -13.74 18.75
N ILE A 417 -13.65 -12.65 18.27
CA ILE A 417 -13.26 -11.49 19.09
C ILE A 417 -14.49 -10.83 19.73
N LEU A 418 -15.60 -10.72 19.01
CA LEU A 418 -16.87 -10.16 19.54
C LEU A 418 -17.44 -11.05 20.65
N ALA A 419 -17.47 -12.37 20.48
CA ALA A 419 -17.91 -13.31 21.50
C ALA A 419 -17.09 -13.18 22.80
N VAL A 420 -15.75 -13.11 22.69
CA VAL A 420 -14.87 -12.91 23.85
C VAL A 420 -15.12 -11.55 24.53
N LYS A 421 -15.31 -10.46 23.78
CA LYS A 421 -15.63 -9.14 24.34
C LYS A 421 -16.98 -9.14 25.10
N ALA A 422 -17.92 -9.97 24.65
CA ALA A 422 -19.20 -10.16 25.32
C ALA A 422 -19.14 -11.17 26.50
N GLY A 423 -17.95 -11.68 26.84
CA GLY A 423 -17.75 -12.63 27.94
C GLY A 423 -18.25 -14.05 27.65
N ARG A 424 -18.45 -14.42 26.38
CA ARG A 424 -18.93 -15.74 25.94
C ARG A 424 -17.75 -16.62 25.48
N SER A 425 -17.94 -17.93 25.58
CA SER A 425 -16.94 -18.93 25.18
C SER A 425 -17.23 -19.56 23.81
N ALA A 426 -18.35 -19.19 23.20
CA ALA A 426 -18.76 -19.67 21.88
C ALA A 426 -19.29 -18.50 21.04
N VAL A 427 -19.12 -18.60 19.74
CA VAL A 427 -19.60 -17.64 18.74
C VAL A 427 -21.04 -17.96 18.38
N SER A 428 -21.90 -16.97 18.40
CA SER A 428 -23.31 -17.04 18.02
C SER A 428 -23.54 -16.51 16.61
N GLN A 429 -24.74 -16.76 16.05
CA GLN A 429 -25.17 -16.17 14.79
C GLN A 429 -25.13 -14.63 14.82
N ALA A 430 -25.48 -14.03 15.97
CA ALA A 430 -25.44 -12.57 16.13
C ALA A 430 -24.00 -12.01 16.01
N ASP A 431 -22.99 -12.73 16.53
CA ASP A 431 -21.58 -12.32 16.39
C ASP A 431 -21.11 -12.37 14.95
N LEU A 432 -21.50 -13.41 14.21
CA LEU A 432 -21.18 -13.53 12.80
C LEU A 432 -21.83 -12.43 11.97
N SER A 433 -23.12 -12.13 12.24
CA SER A 433 -23.82 -11.03 11.55
C SER A 433 -23.19 -9.67 11.84
N GLU A 434 -22.82 -9.40 13.10
CA GLU A 434 -22.11 -8.15 13.46
C GLU A 434 -20.69 -8.12 12.84
N ALA A 435 -20.02 -9.27 12.73
CA ALA A 435 -18.71 -9.36 12.06
C ALA A 435 -18.79 -9.07 10.56
N VAL A 436 -19.86 -9.49 9.87
CA VAL A 436 -20.12 -9.11 8.48
C VAL A 436 -20.23 -7.59 8.36
N GLU A 437 -21.08 -6.96 9.20
CA GLU A 437 -21.22 -5.51 9.20
C GLU A 437 -19.90 -4.78 9.53
N LEU A 438 -19.14 -5.34 10.47
CA LEU A 438 -17.86 -4.77 10.87
C LEU A 438 -16.82 -4.79 9.75
N VAL A 439 -16.77 -5.85 8.96
CA VAL A 439 -15.82 -6.00 7.85
C VAL A 439 -16.27 -5.14 6.66
N GLU A 440 -17.56 -5.12 6.34
CA GLU A 440 -18.08 -4.38 5.18
C GLU A 440 -18.24 -2.89 5.46
N MET A 441 -18.83 -2.52 6.62
CA MET A 441 -19.20 -1.13 6.95
C MET A 441 -18.27 -0.49 8.00
N GLY A 442 -17.37 -1.27 8.61
CA GLY A 442 -16.46 -0.81 9.65
C GLY A 442 -17.12 -0.73 11.04
N LYS A 443 -16.33 -0.31 12.04
CA LYS A 443 -16.73 -0.25 13.44
C LYS A 443 -17.74 0.87 13.71
N GLU A 444 -18.62 0.66 14.72
CA GLU A 444 -19.47 1.71 15.24
C GLU A 444 -18.66 2.88 15.79
N LYS A 445 -19.07 4.10 15.46
CA LYS A 445 -18.49 5.34 16.01
C LYS A 445 -19.18 5.74 17.30
N LYS A 446 -18.74 5.22 18.44
CA LYS A 446 -19.30 5.53 19.76
C LYS A 446 -19.20 7.01 20.16
N ASN A 447 -18.28 7.76 19.58
CA ASN A 447 -17.99 9.16 19.94
C ASN A 447 -18.68 10.18 18.99
N LYS A 448 -19.34 9.76 17.92
CA LYS A 448 -20.03 10.65 17.01
C LYS A 448 -21.51 10.74 17.38
N ILE A 449 -21.84 11.75 18.18
CA ILE A 449 -23.22 12.05 18.52
C ILE A 449 -23.80 12.91 17.40
N LEU A 450 -24.75 12.36 16.65
CA LEU A 450 -25.53 13.12 15.68
C LEU A 450 -26.43 14.12 16.44
N SER A 451 -26.55 15.35 15.93
CA SER A 451 -27.57 16.28 16.43
C SER A 451 -28.97 15.69 16.21
N LYS A 452 -29.95 16.15 16.99
CA LYS A 452 -31.33 15.68 16.83
C LYS A 452 -31.84 15.84 15.40
N LYS A 453 -31.48 16.95 14.74
CA LYS A 453 -31.87 17.24 13.37
C LYS A 453 -31.15 16.29 12.37
N GLU A 454 -29.85 16.03 12.57
CA GLU A 454 -29.13 15.08 11.70
C GLU A 454 -29.67 13.66 11.87
N ARG A 455 -29.94 13.24 13.10
CA ARG A 455 -30.55 11.93 13.39
C ARG A 455 -31.89 11.75 12.70
N GLU A 456 -32.72 12.79 12.72
CA GLU A 456 -34.01 12.82 12.04
C GLU A 456 -33.81 12.70 10.51
N ILE A 457 -32.94 13.52 9.92
CA ILE A 457 -32.65 13.49 8.48
C ILE A 457 -32.13 12.10 8.06
N VAL A 458 -31.17 11.52 8.78
CA VAL A 458 -30.64 10.19 8.47
C VAL A 458 -31.73 9.12 8.60
N SER A 459 -32.60 9.22 9.62
CA SER A 459 -33.68 8.25 9.78
C SER A 459 -34.65 8.26 8.59
N TYR A 460 -35.08 9.43 8.14
CA TYR A 460 -35.92 9.54 6.96
C TYR A 460 -35.22 9.09 5.68
N HIS A 461 -33.94 9.37 5.56
CA HIS A 461 -33.11 8.93 4.43
C HIS A 461 -33.07 7.40 4.32
N GLU A 462 -32.70 6.71 5.42
CA GLU A 462 -32.61 5.24 5.43
C GLU A 462 -33.97 4.57 5.28
N VAL A 463 -35.00 5.11 5.94
CA VAL A 463 -36.37 4.60 5.75
C VAL A 463 -36.86 4.85 4.33
N GLY A 464 -36.45 5.96 3.69
CA GLY A 464 -36.75 6.24 2.29
C GLY A 464 -36.26 5.12 1.36
N HIS A 465 -35.01 4.66 1.54
CA HIS A 465 -34.45 3.51 0.80
C HIS A 465 -35.23 2.23 1.09
N ALA A 466 -35.43 1.91 2.36
CA ALA A 466 -36.08 0.68 2.76
C ALA A 466 -37.55 0.61 2.31
N LEU A 467 -38.29 1.71 2.38
CA LEU A 467 -39.70 1.77 1.99
C LEU A 467 -39.84 1.65 0.45
N VAL A 468 -38.99 2.34 -0.31
CA VAL A 468 -38.97 2.22 -1.77
C VAL A 468 -38.66 0.80 -2.17
N SER A 469 -37.67 0.13 -1.52
CA SER A 469 -37.37 -1.27 -1.76
C SER A 469 -38.56 -2.18 -1.48
N ALA A 470 -39.20 -2.04 -0.30
CA ALA A 470 -40.30 -2.89 0.12
C ALA A 470 -41.61 -2.71 -0.71
N LEU A 471 -41.78 -1.57 -1.36
CA LEU A 471 -42.93 -1.28 -2.20
C LEU A 471 -42.78 -1.80 -3.64
N GLN A 472 -41.55 -2.18 -4.03
CA GLN A 472 -41.27 -2.72 -5.35
C GLN A 472 -41.30 -4.25 -5.33
N LYS A 473 -41.80 -4.84 -6.44
CA LYS A 473 -41.92 -6.30 -6.57
C LYS A 473 -40.56 -6.97 -6.78
N ASP A 474 -39.67 -6.29 -7.51
CA ASP A 474 -38.42 -6.85 -8.01
C ASP A 474 -37.20 -6.40 -7.20
N ALA A 475 -37.43 -5.84 -5.99
CA ALA A 475 -36.39 -5.42 -5.06
C ALA A 475 -36.00 -6.54 -4.08
N GLU A 476 -34.81 -6.41 -3.53
CA GLU A 476 -34.30 -7.34 -2.51
C GLU A 476 -34.95 -7.04 -1.13
N PRO A 477 -35.22 -8.08 -0.32
CA PRO A 477 -35.87 -7.88 0.99
C PRO A 477 -34.95 -7.15 1.98
N VAL A 478 -35.54 -6.20 2.69
CA VAL A 478 -34.87 -5.43 3.74
C VAL A 478 -34.59 -6.35 4.94
N GLN A 479 -33.34 -6.49 5.33
CA GLN A 479 -32.91 -7.28 6.48
C GLN A 479 -32.73 -6.43 7.74
N LYS A 480 -32.16 -5.24 7.59
CA LYS A 480 -31.84 -4.33 8.71
C LYS A 480 -31.80 -2.88 8.24
N ILE A 481 -32.26 -1.99 9.10
CA ILE A 481 -32.12 -0.53 8.92
C ILE A 481 -31.48 0.03 10.18
N THR A 482 -30.45 0.88 10.04
CA THR A 482 -29.78 1.49 11.19
C THR A 482 -29.34 2.92 10.90
N ILE A 483 -29.37 3.76 11.94
CA ILE A 483 -28.85 5.12 11.93
C ILE A 483 -27.61 5.26 12.83
N VAL A 484 -26.97 4.14 13.17
CA VAL A 484 -25.73 4.12 13.96
C VAL A 484 -24.54 4.38 13.04
N PRO A 485 -23.77 5.47 13.23
CA PRO A 485 -22.65 5.81 12.36
C PRO A 485 -21.51 4.79 12.40
N ARG A 486 -20.95 4.46 11.22
CA ARG A 486 -19.82 3.53 11.07
C ARG A 486 -18.52 4.24 10.67
N THR A 487 -17.38 3.56 10.84
CA THR A 487 -16.05 4.14 10.52
C THR A 487 -15.79 4.31 9.03
N SER A 488 -16.51 3.60 8.17
CA SER A 488 -16.49 3.80 6.70
C SER A 488 -16.97 5.18 6.26
N GLY A 489 -17.65 5.92 7.16
CA GLY A 489 -18.19 7.24 6.89
C GLY A 489 -19.71 7.26 6.77
N ALA A 490 -20.37 6.12 6.66
CA ALA A 490 -21.81 6.00 6.67
C ALA A 490 -22.40 6.52 7.99
N LEU A 491 -23.49 7.28 7.91
CA LEU A 491 -24.23 7.79 9.05
C LEU A 491 -25.38 6.86 9.44
N GLY A 492 -25.86 6.09 8.49
CA GLY A 492 -26.82 5.02 8.57
C GLY A 492 -26.64 4.10 7.36
N TYR A 493 -27.40 3.03 7.29
CA TYR A 493 -27.50 2.17 6.11
C TYR A 493 -28.72 1.24 6.18
N VAL A 494 -29.15 0.83 5.00
CA VAL A 494 -30.09 -0.28 4.81
C VAL A 494 -29.32 -1.49 4.34
N MET A 495 -29.55 -2.65 4.96
CA MET A 495 -28.99 -3.92 4.53
C MET A 495 -30.10 -4.73 3.85
N ASN A 496 -29.92 -5.02 2.59
CA ASN A 496 -30.77 -5.93 1.81
C ASN A 496 -30.00 -7.23 1.56
N ILE A 497 -30.65 -8.35 1.79
CA ILE A 497 -30.03 -9.67 1.54
C ILE A 497 -30.96 -10.42 0.59
N PRO A 498 -30.45 -10.87 -0.59
CA PRO A 498 -31.24 -11.64 -1.53
C PRO A 498 -31.62 -13.00 -0.92
N GLU A 499 -32.78 -13.52 -1.27
CA GLU A 499 -33.24 -14.86 -0.84
C GLU A 499 -32.40 -15.97 -1.49
N GLU A 500 -31.92 -15.73 -2.71
CA GLU A 500 -31.08 -16.64 -3.49
C GLU A 500 -29.95 -15.87 -4.18
N GLU A 501 -28.83 -16.53 -4.44
CA GLU A 501 -27.74 -15.96 -5.23
C GLU A 501 -28.13 -15.85 -6.70
N LYS A 502 -28.09 -14.63 -7.23
CA LYS A 502 -28.43 -14.34 -8.62
C LYS A 502 -27.18 -14.06 -9.44
N CYS A 503 -27.03 -14.80 -10.52
CA CYS A 503 -25.97 -14.55 -11.52
C CYS A 503 -26.39 -13.59 -12.63
N LEU A 504 -27.70 -13.42 -12.84
CA LEU A 504 -28.27 -12.57 -13.90
C LEU A 504 -29.30 -11.62 -13.29
N TYR A 505 -29.24 -10.37 -13.69
CA TYR A 505 -30.20 -9.35 -13.34
C TYR A 505 -31.01 -8.92 -14.56
N THR A 506 -32.31 -8.82 -14.41
CA THR A 506 -33.21 -8.28 -15.43
C THR A 506 -33.12 -6.76 -15.48
N LYS A 507 -33.67 -6.16 -16.54
CA LYS A 507 -33.78 -4.71 -16.65
C LYS A 507 -34.65 -4.12 -15.53
N GLU A 508 -35.70 -4.83 -15.16
CA GLU A 508 -36.66 -4.47 -14.13
C GLU A 508 -36.00 -4.47 -12.73
N GLU A 509 -35.20 -5.48 -12.42
CA GLU A 509 -34.44 -5.55 -11.16
C GLU A 509 -33.40 -4.45 -11.03
N LEU A 510 -32.64 -4.17 -12.11
CA LEU A 510 -31.68 -3.05 -12.10
C LEU A 510 -32.39 -1.70 -12.02
N TRP A 511 -33.58 -1.58 -12.62
CA TRP A 511 -34.42 -0.39 -12.49
C TRP A 511 -34.89 -0.21 -11.05
N ALA A 512 -35.37 -1.28 -10.41
CA ALA A 512 -35.78 -1.25 -9.02
C ALA A 512 -34.67 -0.76 -8.10
N ARG A 513 -33.43 -1.22 -8.32
CA ARG A 513 -32.25 -0.73 -7.60
C ARG A 513 -31.97 0.76 -7.86
N LEU A 514 -32.15 1.25 -9.08
CA LEU A 514 -31.99 2.67 -9.38
C LEU A 514 -33.00 3.51 -8.57
N VAL A 515 -34.26 3.07 -8.54
CA VAL A 515 -35.32 3.75 -7.79
C VAL A 515 -35.01 3.72 -6.30
N GLU A 516 -34.58 2.59 -5.76
CA GLU A 516 -34.16 2.42 -4.37
C GLU A 516 -33.04 3.40 -3.98
N PHE A 517 -31.95 3.48 -4.77
CA PHE A 517 -30.82 4.39 -4.46
C PHE A 517 -31.22 5.87 -4.49
N THR A 518 -32.32 6.23 -5.18
CA THR A 518 -32.83 7.60 -5.14
C THR A 518 -33.79 7.85 -4.00
N GLY A 519 -34.22 6.80 -3.28
CA GLY A 519 -35.24 6.86 -2.22
C GLY A 519 -34.87 7.74 -1.04
N GLY A 520 -33.63 7.65 -0.52
CA GLY A 520 -33.19 8.45 0.61
C GLY A 520 -33.25 9.96 0.33
N ARG A 521 -32.71 10.38 -0.83
CA ARG A 521 -32.78 11.78 -1.26
C ARG A 521 -34.22 12.26 -1.50
N ALA A 522 -35.08 11.40 -2.05
CA ALA A 522 -36.51 11.73 -2.24
C ALA A 522 -37.21 11.92 -0.91
N ALA A 523 -36.92 11.09 0.08
CA ALA A 523 -37.48 11.25 1.44
C ALA A 523 -37.05 12.57 2.08
N GLU A 524 -35.74 12.93 1.98
CA GLU A 524 -35.25 14.22 2.49
C GLU A 524 -36.01 15.40 1.86
N GLU A 525 -36.21 15.41 0.55
CA GLU A 525 -36.89 16.50 -0.15
C GLU A 525 -38.36 16.59 0.23
N ILE A 526 -39.06 15.45 0.35
CA ILE A 526 -40.47 15.39 0.72
C ILE A 526 -40.69 15.89 2.16
N VAL A 527 -39.80 15.54 3.08
CA VAL A 527 -39.97 15.81 4.52
C VAL A 527 -39.48 17.19 4.91
N PHE A 528 -38.27 17.54 4.44
CA PHE A 528 -37.56 18.76 4.87
C PHE A 528 -37.57 19.88 3.83
N GLY A 529 -38.02 19.62 2.60
CA GLY A 529 -37.99 20.60 1.50
C GLY A 529 -36.58 20.92 1.06
N SER A 530 -35.58 20.16 1.50
CA SER A 530 -34.16 20.33 1.18
C SER A 530 -33.46 18.98 1.07
N VAL A 531 -32.28 18.97 0.49
CA VAL A 531 -31.45 17.76 0.30
C VAL A 531 -30.10 17.96 0.93
N THR A 532 -29.50 16.87 1.42
CA THR A 532 -28.18 16.92 2.07
C THR A 532 -27.09 16.26 1.23
N THR A 533 -25.85 16.31 1.73
CA THR A 533 -24.69 15.61 1.14
C THR A 533 -24.71 14.11 1.45
N GLY A 534 -25.65 13.61 2.27
CA GLY A 534 -25.75 12.21 2.66
C GLY A 534 -25.88 11.25 1.47
N ALA A 535 -26.66 11.66 0.47
CA ALA A 535 -26.93 10.86 -0.73
C ALA A 535 -25.76 10.72 -1.73
N SER A 536 -24.55 11.19 -1.42
CA SER A 536 -23.44 11.20 -2.38
C SER A 536 -23.07 9.80 -2.88
N ASN A 537 -22.98 8.82 -1.99
CA ASN A 537 -22.66 7.43 -2.33
C ASN A 537 -23.78 6.76 -3.15
N ASP A 538 -25.03 7.06 -2.81
CA ASP A 538 -26.19 6.50 -3.54
C ASP A 538 -26.27 7.04 -4.96
N ILE A 539 -25.98 8.33 -5.13
CA ILE A 539 -25.87 8.94 -6.46
C ILE A 539 -24.75 8.29 -7.29
N GLU A 540 -23.60 8.00 -6.68
CA GLU A 540 -22.49 7.33 -7.35
C GLU A 540 -22.89 5.92 -7.79
N LYS A 541 -23.47 5.11 -6.89
CA LYS A 541 -23.96 3.76 -7.19
C LYS A 541 -25.06 3.78 -8.27
N ALA A 542 -26.04 4.64 -8.12
CA ALA A 542 -27.11 4.79 -9.11
C ALA A 542 -26.56 5.18 -10.50
N THR A 543 -25.61 6.11 -10.55
CA THR A 543 -24.96 6.52 -11.81
C THR A 543 -24.19 5.36 -12.44
N SER A 544 -23.48 4.56 -11.64
CA SER A 544 -22.74 3.39 -12.10
C SER A 544 -23.66 2.32 -12.70
N ILE A 545 -24.79 2.03 -12.05
CA ILE A 545 -25.78 1.09 -12.56
C ILE A 545 -26.40 1.61 -13.86
N ALA A 546 -26.86 2.87 -13.88
CA ALA A 546 -27.44 3.48 -15.09
C ALA A 546 -26.47 3.45 -16.27
N ARG A 547 -25.20 3.75 -16.01
CA ARG A 547 -24.13 3.67 -17.00
C ARG A 547 -23.99 2.24 -17.53
N SER A 548 -23.90 1.24 -16.65
CA SER A 548 -23.75 -0.17 -17.05
C SER A 548 -24.93 -0.69 -17.82
N MET A 549 -26.16 -0.30 -17.49
CA MET A 549 -27.38 -0.64 -18.24
C MET A 549 -27.30 -0.14 -19.68
N ILE A 550 -26.74 1.06 -19.90
CA ILE A 550 -26.64 1.68 -21.21
C ILE A 550 -25.43 1.12 -21.98
N THR A 551 -24.23 1.11 -21.36
CA THR A 551 -22.97 0.90 -22.06
C THR A 551 -22.56 -0.56 -22.18
N ARG A 552 -22.97 -1.42 -21.22
CA ARG A 552 -22.54 -2.83 -21.14
C ARG A 552 -23.66 -3.83 -21.45
N TYR A 553 -24.86 -3.59 -20.91
CA TYR A 553 -25.91 -4.61 -20.94
C TYR A 553 -26.88 -4.43 -22.11
N GLY A 554 -26.77 -3.35 -22.89
CA GLY A 554 -27.64 -3.11 -24.04
C GLY A 554 -29.12 -2.89 -23.65
N MET A 555 -29.38 -2.38 -22.43
CA MET A 555 -30.73 -2.18 -21.89
C MET A 555 -31.32 -0.81 -22.22
N SER A 556 -30.59 0.00 -23.01
CA SER A 556 -31.05 1.28 -23.53
C SER A 556 -31.86 1.09 -24.81
N GLU A 557 -32.98 1.78 -24.94
CA GLU A 557 -33.77 1.80 -26.19
C GLU A 557 -33.03 2.56 -27.31
N LYS A 558 -32.22 3.57 -26.91
CA LYS A 558 -31.53 4.42 -27.87
C LYS A 558 -30.30 3.76 -28.48
N PHE A 559 -29.52 3.05 -27.68
CA PHE A 559 -28.26 2.43 -28.13
C PHE A 559 -28.44 0.94 -28.46
N GLY A 560 -29.51 0.32 -27.98
CA GLY A 560 -29.82 -1.08 -28.27
C GLY A 560 -28.66 -2.03 -27.85
N LEU A 561 -28.34 -2.98 -28.73
CA LEU A 561 -27.30 -4.00 -28.48
C LEU A 561 -25.86 -3.51 -28.78
N THR A 562 -25.58 -2.24 -28.65
CA THR A 562 -24.24 -1.70 -28.89
C THR A 562 -23.41 -1.72 -27.59
N GLY A 563 -22.28 -2.42 -27.58
CA GLY A 563 -21.30 -2.35 -26.50
C GLY A 563 -20.47 -1.07 -26.65
N LEU A 564 -20.60 -0.15 -25.68
CA LEU A 564 -19.95 1.16 -25.68
C LEU A 564 -18.78 1.25 -24.70
N GLU A 565 -18.57 0.19 -23.94
CA GLU A 565 -17.61 0.13 -22.84
C GLU A 565 -16.93 -1.23 -22.80
N ARG A 566 -15.63 -1.23 -22.46
CA ARG A 566 -14.87 -2.45 -22.21
C ARG A 566 -14.18 -2.39 -20.86
N ALA A 567 -14.00 -3.54 -20.23
CA ALA A 567 -13.23 -3.62 -18.98
C ALA A 567 -11.76 -3.24 -19.22
N ALA A 568 -11.24 -2.32 -18.43
CA ALA A 568 -9.83 -1.96 -18.45
C ALA A 568 -8.97 -3.01 -17.74
N ASN A 569 -9.49 -3.58 -16.66
CA ASN A 569 -8.87 -4.63 -15.87
C ASN A 569 -9.89 -5.74 -15.63
N GLN A 570 -9.48 -7.00 -15.78
CA GLN A 570 -10.39 -8.13 -15.66
C GLN A 570 -10.74 -8.47 -14.20
N TYR A 571 -9.80 -8.29 -13.27
CA TYR A 571 -9.91 -8.77 -11.89
C TYR A 571 -9.62 -7.72 -10.81
N LEU A 572 -9.18 -6.52 -11.20
CA LEU A 572 -8.97 -5.38 -10.29
C LEU A 572 -9.94 -4.29 -10.68
N ASP A 573 -10.60 -3.72 -9.71
CA ASP A 573 -11.54 -2.62 -9.83
C ASP A 573 -12.37 -2.65 -11.12
N ASN A 574 -13.64 -2.49 -11.04
CA ASN A 574 -14.55 -2.39 -12.19
C ASN A 574 -14.23 -1.17 -13.09
N GLN A 575 -12.94 -0.85 -13.26
CA GLN A 575 -12.52 0.22 -14.16
C GLN A 575 -12.81 -0.18 -15.59
N THR A 576 -13.66 0.59 -16.19
CA THR A 576 -14.08 0.44 -17.56
C THR A 576 -13.60 1.64 -18.35
N VAL A 577 -13.36 1.42 -19.63
CA VAL A 577 -12.99 2.46 -20.57
C VAL A 577 -14.07 2.53 -21.64
N LEU A 578 -14.61 3.72 -21.88
CA LEU A 578 -15.54 3.95 -22.96
C LEU A 578 -14.84 3.76 -24.30
N ASP A 579 -15.43 2.94 -25.16
CA ASP A 579 -14.93 2.59 -26.50
C ASP A 579 -15.88 3.13 -27.57
N CYS A 580 -16.12 4.44 -27.53
CA CYS A 580 -17.03 5.12 -28.45
C CYS A 580 -16.59 6.58 -28.67
N SER A 581 -17.17 7.24 -29.68
CA SER A 581 -16.88 8.62 -30.01
C SER A 581 -17.33 9.60 -28.91
N GLU A 582 -16.71 10.77 -28.83
CA GLU A 582 -17.09 11.83 -27.90
C GLU A 582 -18.55 12.25 -28.01
N VAL A 583 -19.11 12.23 -29.25
CA VAL A 583 -20.53 12.53 -29.49
C VAL A 583 -21.40 11.46 -28.84
N THR A 584 -21.04 10.20 -28.98
CA THR A 584 -21.77 9.10 -28.34
C THR A 584 -21.68 9.16 -26.83
N GLN A 585 -20.51 9.53 -26.27
CA GLN A 585 -20.34 9.74 -24.82
C GLN A 585 -21.28 10.83 -24.29
N ALA A 586 -21.36 11.97 -24.98
CA ALA A 586 -22.27 13.05 -24.60
C ALA A 586 -23.74 12.60 -24.63
N GLU A 587 -24.12 11.73 -25.56
CA GLU A 587 -25.49 11.19 -25.60
C GLU A 587 -25.73 10.13 -24.51
N VAL A 588 -24.75 9.34 -24.14
CA VAL A 588 -24.80 8.42 -22.97
C VAL A 588 -25.03 9.23 -21.68
N ASP A 589 -24.28 10.32 -21.47
CA ASP A 589 -24.43 11.16 -20.28
C ASP A 589 -25.82 11.83 -20.18
N LYS A 590 -26.40 12.23 -21.32
CA LYS A 590 -27.78 12.73 -21.37
C LYS A 590 -28.79 11.64 -20.96
N GLU A 591 -28.61 10.42 -21.47
CA GLU A 591 -29.52 9.33 -21.14
C GLU A 591 -29.40 8.86 -19.70
N ILE A 592 -28.18 8.77 -19.13
CA ILE A 592 -27.97 8.53 -17.70
C ILE A 592 -28.73 9.57 -16.87
N THR A 593 -28.59 10.85 -17.20
CA THR A 593 -29.29 11.94 -16.51
C THR A 593 -30.81 11.80 -16.61
N ALA A 594 -31.32 11.39 -17.76
CA ALA A 594 -32.76 11.18 -17.94
C ALA A 594 -33.28 9.98 -17.13
N MET A 595 -32.52 8.85 -17.13
CA MET A 595 -32.84 7.67 -16.33
C MET A 595 -32.88 7.99 -14.83
N LEU A 596 -31.87 8.66 -14.30
CA LEU A 596 -31.80 9.05 -12.88
C LEU A 596 -32.95 10.00 -12.49
N LYS A 597 -33.30 10.97 -13.34
CA LYS A 597 -34.45 11.83 -13.11
C LYS A 597 -35.76 11.04 -13.06
N LYS A 598 -35.94 10.05 -13.96
CA LYS A 598 -37.13 9.22 -13.98
C LYS A 598 -37.23 8.34 -12.73
N ALA A 599 -36.12 7.68 -12.34
CA ALA A 599 -36.05 6.86 -11.13
C ALA A 599 -36.34 7.70 -9.86
N TYR A 600 -35.73 8.88 -9.77
CA TYR A 600 -35.97 9.81 -8.68
C TYR A 600 -37.43 10.27 -8.56
N LYS A 601 -38.08 10.57 -9.70
CA LYS A 601 -39.49 10.92 -9.72
C LYS A 601 -40.34 9.77 -9.24
N GLU A 602 -40.10 8.56 -9.68
CA GLU A 602 -40.82 7.35 -9.29
C GLU A 602 -40.68 7.09 -7.77
N ALA A 603 -39.48 7.17 -7.22
CA ALA A 603 -39.25 7.08 -5.77
C ALA A 603 -40.02 8.16 -4.99
N LYS A 604 -39.98 9.39 -5.50
CA LYS A 604 -40.72 10.52 -4.88
C LYS A 604 -42.23 10.32 -4.90
N ASP A 605 -42.80 9.86 -6.01
CA ASP A 605 -44.21 9.58 -6.15
C ASP A 605 -44.64 8.45 -5.19
N MET A 606 -43.82 7.35 -5.11
CA MET A 606 -44.07 6.25 -4.16
C MET A 606 -44.06 6.72 -2.70
N LEU A 607 -43.05 7.49 -2.29
CA LEU A 607 -42.92 7.98 -0.91
C LEU A 607 -44.01 9.02 -0.56
N THR A 608 -44.40 9.84 -1.52
CA THR A 608 -45.49 10.81 -1.32
C THR A 608 -46.81 10.08 -1.09
N ALA A 609 -47.09 9.04 -1.86
CA ALA A 609 -48.31 8.24 -1.70
C ALA A 609 -48.35 7.46 -0.38
N ASN A 610 -47.19 7.15 0.21
CA ASN A 610 -47.05 6.37 1.44
C ASN A 610 -46.44 7.22 2.59
N ARG A 611 -46.70 8.53 2.62
CA ARG A 611 -46.11 9.46 3.57
C ARG A 611 -46.35 9.08 5.03
N SER A 612 -47.55 8.65 5.40
CA SER A 612 -47.87 8.23 6.76
C SER A 612 -47.04 7.05 7.23
N ILE A 613 -46.80 6.07 6.32
CA ILE A 613 -45.93 4.90 6.59
C ILE A 613 -44.51 5.35 6.82
N LEU A 614 -43.97 6.24 5.95
CA LEU A 614 -42.64 6.81 6.07
C LEU A 614 -42.44 7.48 7.45
N ASP A 615 -43.41 8.30 7.88
CA ASP A 615 -43.34 9.01 9.15
C ASP A 615 -43.40 8.06 10.37
N HIS A 616 -44.23 7.02 10.35
CA HIS A 616 -44.31 6.03 11.44
C HIS A 616 -43.02 5.21 11.59
N ILE A 617 -42.47 4.73 10.48
CA ILE A 617 -41.26 3.93 10.52
C ILE A 617 -40.04 4.79 10.91
N ALA A 618 -39.93 6.03 10.40
CA ALA A 618 -38.86 6.95 10.76
C ALA A 618 -38.90 7.30 12.25
N ALA A 619 -40.06 7.57 12.82
CA ALA A 619 -40.24 7.83 14.26
C ALA A 619 -39.78 6.63 15.10
N PHE A 620 -40.16 5.42 14.72
CA PHE A 620 -39.73 4.19 15.40
C PHE A 620 -38.20 3.95 15.27
N LEU A 621 -37.64 4.22 14.11
CA LEU A 621 -36.17 4.10 13.89
C LEU A 621 -35.37 5.14 14.70
N ILE A 622 -35.91 6.38 14.86
CA ILE A 622 -35.30 7.40 15.72
C ILE A 622 -35.23 6.93 17.18
N GLU A 623 -36.26 6.26 17.66
CA GLU A 623 -36.33 5.76 19.05
C GLU A 623 -35.38 4.56 19.24
N LYS A 624 -35.43 3.59 18.35
CA LYS A 624 -34.75 2.30 18.50
C LYS A 624 -33.33 2.27 17.93
N GLU A 625 -32.94 3.24 17.07
CA GLU A 625 -31.67 3.39 16.34
C GLU A 625 -31.38 2.28 15.32
N THR A 626 -31.89 1.08 15.53
CA THR A 626 -31.72 -0.07 14.64
C THR A 626 -33.00 -0.91 14.66
N ILE A 627 -33.52 -1.26 13.50
CA ILE A 627 -34.70 -2.11 13.34
C ILE A 627 -34.39 -3.28 12.39
N THR A 628 -34.93 -4.44 12.69
CA THR A 628 -34.83 -5.62 11.85
C THR A 628 -35.83 -5.58 10.71
N GLY A 629 -35.58 -6.29 9.60
CA GLY A 629 -36.51 -6.39 8.50
C GLY A 629 -37.88 -6.95 8.91
N LYS A 630 -37.94 -7.84 9.91
CA LYS A 630 -39.20 -8.37 10.45
C LYS A 630 -40.03 -7.25 11.11
N GLU A 631 -39.42 -6.47 11.99
CA GLU A 631 -40.08 -5.34 12.67
C GLU A 631 -40.50 -4.28 11.66
N PHE A 632 -39.65 -3.98 10.69
CA PHE A 632 -39.99 -3.07 9.59
C PHE A 632 -41.22 -3.54 8.83
N MET A 633 -41.29 -4.80 8.43
CA MET A 633 -42.43 -5.37 7.71
C MET A 633 -43.70 -5.46 8.56
N GLU A 634 -43.60 -5.68 9.87
CA GLU A 634 -44.72 -5.65 10.81
C GLU A 634 -45.35 -4.25 10.89
N ILE A 635 -44.51 -3.22 11.04
CA ILE A 635 -44.96 -1.82 11.07
C ILE A 635 -45.58 -1.45 9.72
N LEU A 636 -44.96 -1.78 8.62
CA LEU A 636 -45.46 -1.53 7.27
C LEU A 636 -46.87 -2.10 7.11
N ARG A 637 -47.07 -3.39 7.40
CA ARG A 637 -48.36 -4.07 7.27
C ARG A 637 -49.42 -3.48 8.21
N LYS A 638 -49.03 -3.13 9.43
CA LYS A 638 -49.94 -2.54 10.40
C LYS A 638 -50.47 -1.19 9.94
N VAL A 639 -49.60 -0.29 9.52
CA VAL A 639 -49.99 1.06 9.06
C VAL A 639 -50.81 0.97 7.77
N GLN A 640 -50.44 0.08 6.82
CA GLN A 640 -51.24 -0.18 5.61
C GLN A 640 -52.65 -0.67 5.94
N ALA A 641 -52.81 -1.55 6.94
CA ALA A 641 -54.13 -2.03 7.37
C ALA A 641 -54.96 -0.90 8.02
N GLU A 642 -54.34 -0.04 8.84
CA GLU A 642 -55.00 1.11 9.46
C GLU A 642 -55.47 2.14 8.42
N GLU A 643 -54.64 2.41 7.40
CA GLU A 643 -55.04 3.30 6.30
C GLU A 643 -56.13 2.71 5.42
N ALA A 644 -56.10 1.41 5.14
CA ALA A 644 -57.16 0.73 4.41
C ALA A 644 -58.51 0.78 5.15
N GLN A 645 -58.48 0.63 6.48
CA GLN A 645 -59.68 0.78 7.30
C GLN A 645 -60.23 2.21 7.28
N LYS A 646 -59.38 3.22 7.49
CA LYS A 646 -59.79 4.64 7.42
C LYS A 646 -60.37 4.99 6.06
N ASN A 647 -59.77 4.55 4.98
CA ASN A 647 -60.26 4.81 3.62
C ASN A 647 -61.60 4.12 3.37
N SER A 648 -61.82 2.91 3.90
CA SER A 648 -63.10 2.21 3.81
C SER A 648 -64.21 2.92 4.63
N GLU A 649 -63.87 3.46 5.80
CA GLU A 649 -64.81 4.26 6.63
C GLU A 649 -65.20 5.56 5.94
N ILE A 650 -64.21 6.31 5.35
CA ILE A 650 -64.46 7.55 4.60
C ILE A 650 -65.36 7.28 3.38
N GLN A 651 -65.08 6.21 2.60
CA GLN A 651 -65.92 5.83 1.45
C GLN A 651 -67.35 5.44 1.88
N THR A 652 -67.49 4.83 3.04
CA THR A 652 -68.84 4.46 3.59
C THR A 652 -69.62 5.70 4.04
N GLU A 653 -68.89 6.66 4.66
CA GLU A 653 -69.48 7.95 5.02
C GLU A 653 -69.85 8.81 3.82
N GLU A 654 -68.96 8.90 2.80
CA GLU A 654 -69.30 9.62 1.55
C GLU A 654 -70.47 8.99 0.79
N ASN A 655 -70.53 7.65 0.73
CA ASN A 655 -71.67 6.95 0.12
C ASN A 655 -72.98 7.13 0.90
N SER A 656 -72.90 7.12 2.24
CA SER A 656 -74.10 7.40 3.10
C SER A 656 -74.56 8.84 2.96
N THR A 657 -73.64 9.80 2.82
CA THR A 657 -73.99 11.22 2.59
C THR A 657 -74.58 11.44 1.21
N LYS A 658 -74.08 10.77 0.16
CA LYS A 658 -74.64 10.80 -1.20
C LYS A 658 -76.02 10.17 -1.26
N VAL A 659 -76.29 9.08 -0.52
CA VAL A 659 -77.62 8.44 -0.39
C VAL A 659 -78.58 9.33 0.34
N ASN A 660 -78.17 10.05 1.37
CA ASN A 660 -79.05 10.99 2.10
C ASN A 660 -79.40 12.25 1.27
N LEU A 661 -78.43 12.83 0.54
CA LEU A 661 -78.65 13.92 -0.42
C LEU A 661 -79.57 13.52 -1.58
N SER A 662 -79.49 12.27 -2.07
CA SER A 662 -80.38 11.76 -3.10
C SER A 662 -81.82 11.52 -2.59
N LYS A 663 -81.98 11.19 -1.28
CA LYS A 663 -83.32 11.07 -0.62
C LYS A 663 -83.98 12.43 -0.31
N GLU A 664 -83.22 13.45 0.05
CA GLU A 664 -83.72 14.82 0.21
C GLU A 664 -84.12 15.41 -1.14
N ASN A 665 -83.39 15.26 -2.20
CA ASN A 665 -83.75 15.72 -3.54
C ASN A 665 -84.96 14.99 -4.15
N THR A 666 -85.29 13.74 -3.68
CA THR A 666 -86.50 13.01 -4.13
C THR A 666 -87.68 13.33 -3.27
N ALA A 667 -87.53 13.89 -2.06
CA ALA A 667 -88.62 14.34 -1.22
C ALA A 667 -89.13 15.72 -1.67
N ASP A 668 -88.29 16.63 -2.16
CA ASP A 668 -88.71 17.94 -2.67
C ASP A 668 -89.40 17.90 -4.04
N THR A 669 -89.19 16.84 -4.83
CA THR A 669 -89.94 16.68 -6.10
C THR A 669 -91.30 15.98 -5.99
N ALA A 670 -91.71 15.56 -4.77
CA ALA A 670 -93.05 14.95 -4.53
C ALA A 670 -94.11 15.91 -3.93
N THR A 671 -93.76 17.21 -3.78
CA THR A 671 -94.60 18.25 -3.22
C THR A 671 -94.86 19.44 -4.14
N GLU A 672 -94.69 19.27 -5.49
CA GLU A 672 -95.32 20.17 -6.49
C GLU A 672 -96.42 19.55 -7.28
#